data_87968741efe7406f5e53d962c5a9a3f0
#
_entry.id   87968741efe7406f5e53d962c5a9a3f0
#
_cell.length_a   1.000
_cell.length_b   1.000
_cell.length_c   1.000
_cell.angle_alpha   90.00
_cell.angle_beta   90.00
_cell.angle_gamma   90.00
#
_symmetry.space_group_name_H-M   'P 1'
#
loop_
_entity.id
_entity.type
_entity.pdbx_description
1 polymer ?
#
loop_
_entity_poly.entity_id
_entity_poly.type
_entity_poly.pdbx_seq_one_letter_code
_entity_poly.pdbx_strand_id
1 'polypeptide(L)'
;MAAAGSASWQPQEEGLKEICGLLEQQISPYSSADKSQIWQQLQHYSQFPDFNNYLVFILARAEGKSGEIRQAAGLLLKNNLRTAYKLMSPAHQQYIKSELLPCLGAADKHIRSTVGTIVTVVVQQGGILGWPELLQALVNCLDSSDLNHMEGAMDALSKICEDIPQVLDSDVPGLAERPIKIFLPRLFQFFQSPHTSLRKLSLDSVNQYIMLMPSALYTSMDKFLQGLFVLANDPAAEVRKLVCAAFVQLIEIHPSFLEPHLKNVIEYMLQVSKDTDDEVALEACEFWSAYCDAQLPYESLREYLPRLIPILLSNMVYADDDESLVDAEEDESLPDRDQDLKPRFHTPRFHGSDDAEDDDDDSYGIWNLRKCSAAALDVLSNVFGDEILPALMPIIEAKLSASGDEAWKDREAAVLTLGAIAEGCINGLYPHLSEIVAFLIPLLDDKFALIRSISCWTLSRFSKYIVQDSGNKKGYEQFDSVLTGLLRRILDINKRVQEAACSAFATLEEEAAEELAPRLEVILQHLMCAFAKYQRRNLRIVYDAIGTLADAVGEKLNQPVYLEILMPPLIAKWQQVSNSDKDLLRLLECFTSIAQALGTGFSQFDQPVFQRCINIIQTQQLAKVDPISAGVQYDKEFIVCSLDLLSGLTEGLQGGIESLVAQSNLRDLLLQCCMDDDSDVRQSAFALVGDLAKVCPVHLRPRLSEFLDVATNQLTTPKLNETIAVANNACWAIGELAIKVRQEISPVVMTVISCLVPILQHAEQGVNKSVVENTAITLGRLAWVCPDLVSPHMEHFMQPWCISLSMIRDDIEKEDAFRGLCAVVRANPSAALSSLVLMCKAIASWDEIRNGELHNEVCQVLHGYKQMLRNGAWDQCISALEPPEKDKLSKYQV
;
A
#
# COMPACT_ATOMS: atom_id res chain seq x y z
N MET A 1 -27.00 56.20 25.61
CA MET A 1 -27.56 55.38 24.52
C MET A 1 -27.52 53.95 24.98
N ALA A 2 -28.70 53.39 25.23
CA ALA A 2 -28.86 52.06 25.79
C ALA A 2 -28.45 51.02 24.75
N ALA A 3 -27.58 50.10 25.14
CA ALA A 3 -27.29 48.91 24.38
C ALA A 3 -28.59 48.06 24.31
N ALA A 4 -29.12 47.94 23.10
CA ALA A 4 -30.18 47.00 22.82
C ALA A 4 -29.63 45.60 23.06
N GLY A 5 -30.03 44.92 24.11
CA GLY A 5 -29.74 43.52 24.35
C GLY A 5 -30.31 42.74 23.19
N SER A 6 -29.42 42.05 22.44
CA SER A 6 -29.84 41.11 21.43
C SER A 6 -30.61 39.99 22.13
N ALA A 7 -31.93 39.91 21.87
CA ALA A 7 -32.76 38.84 22.40
C ALA A 7 -32.14 37.50 21.94
N SER A 8 -31.80 36.60 22.87
CA SER A 8 -31.31 35.27 22.57
C SER A 8 -32.39 34.52 21.77
N TRP A 9 -31.96 33.73 20.78
CA TRP A 9 -32.87 32.91 19.97
C TRP A 9 -33.75 32.02 20.86
N GLN A 10 -35.04 31.91 20.52
CA GLN A 10 -36.00 31.06 21.21
C GLN A 10 -36.79 30.24 20.19
N PRO A 11 -37.10 28.96 20.47
CA PRO A 11 -37.87 28.14 19.54
C PRO A 11 -39.34 28.56 19.51
N GLN A 12 -39.95 28.39 18.34
CA GLN A 12 -41.40 28.47 18.23
C GLN A 12 -42.03 27.14 18.66
N GLU A 13 -43.07 27.18 19.47
CA GLU A 13 -43.64 25.99 20.07
C GLU A 13 -44.14 24.97 19.04
N GLU A 14 -44.78 25.43 17.97
CA GLU A 14 -45.29 24.55 16.91
C GLU A 14 -44.16 23.87 16.17
N GLY A 15 -43.11 24.59 15.79
CA GLY A 15 -41.94 24.05 15.12
C GLY A 15 -41.21 23.03 15.99
N LEU A 16 -41.09 23.31 17.27
CA LEU A 16 -40.49 22.39 18.23
C LEU A 16 -41.25 21.06 18.35
N LYS A 17 -42.58 21.13 18.44
CA LYS A 17 -43.45 19.94 18.49
C LYS A 17 -43.36 19.12 17.22
N GLU A 18 -43.34 19.78 16.09
CA GLU A 18 -43.26 19.12 14.79
C GLU A 18 -41.91 18.37 14.61
N ILE A 19 -40.80 18.99 14.91
CA ILE A 19 -39.48 18.37 14.82
C ILE A 19 -39.35 17.20 15.79
N CYS A 20 -39.79 17.37 17.04
CA CYS A 20 -39.80 16.28 18.03
C CYS A 20 -40.66 15.11 17.59
N GLY A 21 -41.84 15.38 17.00
CA GLY A 21 -42.74 14.36 16.48
C GLY A 21 -42.14 13.58 15.33
N LEU A 22 -41.43 14.25 14.42
CA LEU A 22 -40.71 13.59 13.32
C LEU A 22 -39.55 12.72 13.81
N LEU A 23 -38.75 13.17 14.76
CA LEU A 23 -37.68 12.40 15.37
C LEU A 23 -38.24 11.18 16.11
N GLU A 24 -39.34 11.32 16.83
CA GLU A 24 -39.99 10.20 17.51
C GLU A 24 -40.46 9.12 16.53
N GLN A 25 -41.06 9.51 15.39
CA GLN A 25 -41.49 8.61 14.36
C GLN A 25 -40.31 7.95 13.67
N GLN A 26 -39.20 8.65 13.48
CA GLN A 26 -37.99 8.13 12.84
C GLN A 26 -37.33 7.01 13.66
N ILE A 27 -37.25 7.16 14.97
CA ILE A 27 -36.64 6.19 15.86
C ILE A 27 -37.54 5.04 16.27
N SER A 28 -38.87 5.23 16.20
CA SER A 28 -39.82 4.19 16.65
C SER A 28 -39.84 2.99 15.68
N PRO A 29 -39.61 1.77 16.19
CA PRO A 29 -39.73 0.56 15.37
C PRO A 29 -41.22 0.19 15.09
N TYR A 30 -42.15 0.75 15.81
CA TYR A 30 -43.60 0.50 15.70
C TYR A 30 -44.33 1.54 14.87
N SER A 31 -43.66 2.55 14.36
CA SER A 31 -44.28 3.56 13.53
C SER A 31 -44.67 2.99 12.18
N SER A 32 -45.94 3.19 11.76
CA SER A 32 -46.41 2.87 10.41
C SER A 32 -46.03 3.93 9.38
N ALA A 33 -45.39 5.03 9.80
CA ALA A 33 -44.97 6.09 8.91
C ALA A 33 -43.81 5.67 8.00
N ASP A 34 -43.81 6.15 6.77
CA ASP A 34 -42.72 5.94 5.84
C ASP A 34 -41.46 6.72 6.30
N LYS A 35 -40.45 5.99 6.73
CA LYS A 35 -39.19 6.58 7.22
C LYS A 35 -38.46 7.41 6.17
N SER A 36 -38.61 7.06 4.91
CA SER A 36 -38.05 7.84 3.82
C SER A 36 -38.70 9.21 3.68
N GLN A 37 -40.03 9.28 3.85
CA GLN A 37 -40.77 10.57 3.84
C GLN A 37 -40.40 11.44 5.06
N ILE A 38 -40.24 10.82 6.22
CA ILE A 38 -39.80 11.53 7.43
C ILE A 38 -38.39 12.13 7.21
N TRP A 39 -37.52 11.37 6.65
CA TRP A 39 -36.16 11.83 6.32
C TRP A 39 -36.18 12.99 5.34
N GLN A 40 -36.97 12.89 4.27
CA GLN A 40 -37.13 13.96 3.31
C GLN A 40 -37.69 15.23 3.95
N GLN A 41 -38.63 15.10 4.87
CA GLN A 41 -39.19 16.20 5.61
C GLN A 41 -38.18 16.89 6.52
N LEU A 42 -37.34 16.10 7.23
CA LEU A 42 -36.24 16.62 8.02
C LEU A 42 -35.20 17.33 7.15
N GLN A 43 -34.92 16.80 5.99
CA GLN A 43 -34.00 17.43 5.02
C GLN A 43 -34.59 18.75 4.48
N HIS A 44 -35.88 18.79 4.25
CA HIS A 44 -36.53 20.03 3.85
C HIS A 44 -36.40 21.10 4.93
N TYR A 45 -36.62 20.76 6.20
CA TYR A 45 -36.45 21.68 7.33
C TYR A 45 -35.00 22.13 7.53
N SER A 46 -34.02 21.32 7.15
CA SER A 46 -32.61 21.70 7.24
C SER A 46 -32.23 22.90 6.36
N GLN A 47 -33.08 23.29 5.44
CA GLN A 47 -32.93 24.51 4.62
C GLN A 47 -33.24 25.79 5.38
N PHE A 48 -33.98 25.73 6.52
CA PHE A 48 -34.24 26.90 7.35
C PHE A 48 -32.97 27.28 8.14
N PRO A 49 -32.65 28.58 8.22
CA PRO A 49 -31.40 29.03 8.83
C PRO A 49 -31.25 28.69 10.31
N ASP A 50 -32.37 28.54 11.04
CA ASP A 50 -32.38 28.22 12.46
C ASP A 50 -32.77 26.79 12.81
N PHE A 51 -32.81 25.90 11.82
CA PHE A 51 -33.14 24.48 12.04
C PHE A 51 -32.18 23.81 13.04
N ASN A 52 -30.91 24.09 12.90
CA ASN A 52 -29.87 23.52 13.79
C ASN A 52 -29.99 24.09 15.22
N ASN A 53 -30.53 25.28 15.38
CA ASN A 53 -30.85 25.85 16.70
C ASN A 53 -31.97 25.06 17.41
N TYR A 54 -32.99 24.60 16.67
CA TYR A 54 -34.01 23.70 17.21
C TYR A 54 -33.39 22.37 17.66
N LEU A 55 -32.50 21.81 16.87
CA LEU A 55 -31.86 20.55 17.21
C LEU A 55 -31.01 20.62 18.47
N VAL A 56 -30.19 21.65 18.62
CA VAL A 56 -29.40 21.83 19.84
C VAL A 56 -30.29 22.14 21.04
N PHE A 57 -31.39 22.86 20.86
CA PHE A 57 -32.36 23.11 21.92
C PHE A 57 -33.01 21.82 22.42
N ILE A 58 -33.41 20.92 21.52
CA ILE A 58 -33.95 19.60 21.85
C ILE A 58 -32.93 18.79 22.63
N LEU A 59 -31.71 18.76 22.17
CA LEU A 59 -30.61 18.04 22.84
C LEU A 59 -30.37 18.57 24.25
N ALA A 60 -30.28 19.87 24.39
CA ALA A 60 -29.85 20.54 25.63
C ALA A 60 -30.95 20.73 26.65
N ARG A 61 -32.17 21.11 26.21
CA ARG A 61 -33.20 21.61 27.07
C ARG A 61 -34.53 20.88 27.09
N ALA A 62 -34.73 19.90 26.21
CA ALA A 62 -36.00 19.17 26.16
C ALA A 62 -36.01 18.02 27.17
N GLU A 63 -35.88 18.35 28.46
CA GLU A 63 -35.84 17.37 29.56
C GLU A 63 -37.10 16.52 29.68
N GLY A 64 -38.24 17.00 29.18
CA GLY A 64 -39.51 16.29 29.12
C GLY A 64 -39.57 15.21 28.01
N LYS A 65 -38.61 15.18 27.12
CA LYS A 65 -38.50 14.17 26.03
C LYS A 65 -37.59 13.03 26.42
N SER A 66 -37.75 11.87 25.78
CA SER A 66 -36.88 10.74 26.02
C SER A 66 -35.44 11.03 25.62
N GLY A 67 -34.48 10.39 26.26
CA GLY A 67 -33.07 10.50 25.91
C GLY A 67 -32.76 10.12 24.45
N GLU A 68 -33.54 9.18 23.91
CA GLU A 68 -33.39 8.73 22.51
C GLU A 68 -33.76 9.84 21.52
N ILE A 69 -34.81 10.61 21.77
CA ILE A 69 -35.22 11.77 20.93
C ILE A 69 -34.14 12.84 21.00
N ARG A 70 -33.67 13.16 22.18
CA ARG A 70 -32.62 14.14 22.41
C ARG A 70 -31.33 13.76 21.72
N GLN A 71 -30.93 12.49 21.82
CA GLN A 71 -29.78 11.95 21.14
C GLN A 71 -29.94 11.98 19.61
N ALA A 72 -31.11 11.61 19.10
CA ALA A 72 -31.41 11.69 17.67
C ALA A 72 -31.27 13.11 17.12
N ALA A 73 -31.78 14.11 17.87
CA ALA A 73 -31.59 15.52 17.52
C ALA A 73 -30.08 15.88 17.46
N GLY A 74 -29.31 15.43 18.45
CA GLY A 74 -27.87 15.66 18.49
C GLY A 74 -27.12 15.03 17.35
N LEU A 75 -27.44 13.80 16.97
CA LEU A 75 -26.82 13.10 15.86
C LEU A 75 -27.11 13.76 14.51
N LEU A 76 -28.35 14.21 14.32
CA LEU A 76 -28.75 14.98 13.15
C LEU A 76 -28.01 16.33 13.10
N LEU A 77 -27.90 17.01 14.23
CA LEU A 77 -27.12 18.23 14.36
C LEU A 77 -25.67 18.04 13.97
N LYS A 78 -25.05 17.00 14.49
CA LYS A 78 -23.65 16.61 14.12
C LYS A 78 -23.48 16.49 12.61
N ASN A 79 -24.37 15.75 11.97
CA ASN A 79 -24.29 15.52 10.53
C ASN A 79 -24.48 16.82 9.73
N ASN A 80 -25.41 17.65 10.14
CA ASN A 80 -25.67 18.96 9.50
C ASN A 80 -24.47 19.90 9.64
N LEU A 81 -23.85 19.96 10.82
CA LEU A 81 -22.75 20.88 11.08
C LEU A 81 -21.48 20.56 10.28
N ARG A 82 -21.29 19.31 9.88
CA ARG A 82 -20.14 18.94 9.03
C ARG A 82 -20.09 19.73 7.72
N THR A 83 -21.24 20.06 7.15
CA THR A 83 -21.33 20.77 5.87
C THR A 83 -21.84 22.19 6.00
N ALA A 84 -22.68 22.46 6.97
CA ALA A 84 -23.39 23.73 7.09
C ALA A 84 -22.76 24.74 8.05
N TYR A 85 -21.87 24.30 8.96
CA TYR A 85 -21.38 25.17 10.04
C TYR A 85 -20.75 26.47 9.52
N LYS A 86 -19.89 26.40 8.55
CA LYS A 86 -19.18 27.56 7.98
C LYS A 86 -20.12 28.53 7.26
N LEU A 87 -21.28 28.03 6.81
CA LEU A 87 -22.29 28.82 6.10
C LEU A 87 -23.31 29.44 7.03
N MET A 88 -23.33 29.05 8.30
CA MET A 88 -24.26 29.58 9.29
C MET A 88 -23.88 31.02 9.70
N SER A 89 -24.91 31.81 10.10
CA SER A 89 -24.65 33.12 10.66
C SER A 89 -23.86 33.02 11.96
N PRO A 90 -23.03 34.03 12.31
CA PRO A 90 -22.31 34.04 13.58
C PRO A 90 -23.23 33.93 14.81
N ALA A 91 -24.43 34.53 14.74
CA ALA A 91 -25.41 34.44 15.84
C ALA A 91 -25.91 33.02 16.07
N HIS A 92 -26.18 32.25 15.01
CA HIS A 92 -26.57 30.84 15.11
C HIS A 92 -25.44 29.96 15.57
N GLN A 93 -24.23 30.16 15.07
CA GLN A 93 -23.02 29.46 15.55
C GLN A 93 -22.84 29.69 17.06
N GLN A 94 -22.96 30.94 17.51
CA GLN A 94 -22.77 31.29 18.92
C GLN A 94 -23.86 30.68 19.80
N TYR A 95 -25.10 30.63 19.34
CA TYR A 95 -26.19 29.99 20.05
C TYR A 95 -25.90 28.50 20.27
N ILE A 96 -25.48 27.77 19.24
CA ILE A 96 -25.12 26.35 19.33
C ILE A 96 -24.00 26.15 20.35
N LYS A 97 -22.91 26.90 20.24
CA LYS A 97 -21.79 26.83 21.18
C LYS A 97 -22.24 27.11 22.63
N SER A 98 -23.07 28.10 22.87
CA SER A 98 -23.53 28.43 24.21
C SER A 98 -24.44 27.36 24.83
N GLU A 99 -25.20 26.63 24.02
CA GLU A 99 -26.08 25.57 24.48
C GLU A 99 -25.31 24.25 24.72
N LEU A 100 -24.22 24.00 23.99
CA LEU A 100 -23.42 22.79 24.15
C LEU A 100 -22.60 22.75 25.43
N LEU A 101 -22.02 23.89 25.85
CA LEU A 101 -21.11 23.91 27.00
C LEU A 101 -21.75 23.41 28.31
N PRO A 102 -23.00 23.84 28.69
CA PRO A 102 -23.64 23.31 29.89
C PRO A 102 -23.95 21.80 29.82
N CYS A 103 -24.04 21.23 28.63
CA CYS A 103 -24.33 19.81 28.40
C CYS A 103 -23.12 18.89 28.54
N LEU A 104 -21.93 19.44 28.71
CA LEU A 104 -20.73 18.61 28.92
C LEU A 104 -20.89 17.74 30.17
N GLY A 105 -21.54 18.25 31.20
CA GLY A 105 -21.82 17.52 32.46
C GLY A 105 -23.22 16.91 32.56
N ALA A 106 -23.90 16.66 31.43
CA ALA A 106 -25.27 16.11 31.45
C ALA A 106 -25.32 14.75 32.18
N ALA A 107 -26.43 14.51 32.89
CA ALA A 107 -26.60 13.29 33.68
C ALA A 107 -26.65 12.00 32.79
N ASP A 108 -27.23 12.12 31.62
CA ASP A 108 -27.33 11.00 30.66
C ASP A 108 -26.01 10.83 29.89
N LYS A 109 -25.43 9.65 30.02
CA LYS A 109 -24.16 9.27 29.36
C LYS A 109 -24.23 9.41 27.83
N HIS A 110 -25.34 9.02 27.23
CA HIS A 110 -25.49 9.08 25.76
C HIS A 110 -25.55 10.51 25.26
N ILE A 111 -26.18 11.39 26.04
CA ILE A 111 -26.21 12.83 25.74
C ILE A 111 -24.83 13.45 25.88
N ARG A 112 -24.08 13.12 26.95
CA ARG A 112 -22.70 13.60 27.12
C ARG A 112 -21.82 13.20 25.96
N SER A 113 -21.88 11.93 25.53
CA SER A 113 -21.11 11.41 24.42
C SER A 113 -21.47 12.10 23.10
N THR A 114 -22.75 12.31 22.85
CA THR A 114 -23.22 13.02 21.66
C THR A 114 -22.73 14.48 21.64
N VAL A 115 -22.80 15.15 22.79
CA VAL A 115 -22.28 16.52 22.95
C VAL A 115 -20.79 16.57 22.66
N GLY A 116 -20.00 15.62 23.17
CA GLY A 116 -18.57 15.54 22.88
C GLY A 116 -18.26 15.41 21.39
N THR A 117 -19.04 14.61 20.67
CA THR A 117 -18.91 14.46 19.21
C THR A 117 -19.24 15.77 18.48
N ILE A 118 -20.31 16.45 18.89
CA ILE A 118 -20.70 17.73 18.29
C ILE A 118 -19.64 18.80 18.54
N VAL A 119 -19.13 18.87 19.77
CA VAL A 119 -18.04 19.80 20.14
C VAL A 119 -16.83 19.59 19.23
N THR A 120 -16.46 18.37 18.98
CA THR A 120 -15.34 18.02 18.08
C THR A 120 -15.60 18.50 16.65
N VAL A 121 -16.81 18.29 16.12
CA VAL A 121 -17.19 18.78 14.79
C VAL A 121 -17.14 20.31 14.72
N VAL A 122 -17.65 21.01 15.73
CA VAL A 122 -17.61 22.47 15.78
C VAL A 122 -16.17 23.00 15.79
N VAL A 123 -15.28 22.37 16.56
CA VAL A 123 -13.86 22.74 16.60
C VAL A 123 -13.19 22.44 15.27
N GLN A 124 -13.50 21.31 14.65
CA GLN A 124 -12.97 20.94 13.34
C GLN A 124 -13.34 21.95 12.25
N GLN A 125 -14.57 22.45 12.25
CA GLN A 125 -15.08 23.39 11.26
C GLN A 125 -14.71 24.85 11.55
N GLY A 126 -14.75 25.27 12.81
CA GLY A 126 -14.54 26.66 13.20
C GLY A 126 -13.21 26.98 13.87
N GLY A 127 -12.42 25.97 14.18
CA GLY A 127 -11.16 26.10 14.91
C GLY A 127 -11.33 26.41 16.39
N ILE A 128 -10.26 26.27 17.16
CA ILE A 128 -10.26 26.56 18.61
C ILE A 128 -10.35 28.07 18.87
N LEU A 129 -9.80 28.87 17.96
CA LEU A 129 -9.86 30.34 18.05
C LEU A 129 -11.29 30.86 17.97
N GLY A 130 -12.16 30.20 17.25
CA GLY A 130 -13.57 30.53 17.15
C GLY A 130 -14.38 30.21 18.39
N TRP A 131 -13.78 29.49 19.35
CA TRP A 131 -14.51 29.07 20.56
C TRP A 131 -13.60 29.11 21.81
N PRO A 132 -13.18 30.31 22.25
CA PRO A 132 -12.27 30.44 23.38
C PRO A 132 -12.82 29.93 24.72
N GLU A 133 -14.14 29.95 24.90
CA GLU A 133 -14.82 29.51 26.14
C GLU A 133 -14.74 28.00 26.33
N LEU A 134 -14.52 27.23 25.25
CA LEU A 134 -14.46 25.77 25.31
C LEU A 134 -13.31 25.28 26.19
N LEU A 135 -12.12 25.86 26.01
CA LEU A 135 -10.93 25.43 26.76
C LEU A 135 -11.13 25.62 28.26
N GLN A 136 -11.69 26.77 28.67
CA GLN A 136 -12.00 27.07 30.08
C GLN A 136 -13.09 26.13 30.61
N ALA A 137 -14.13 25.86 29.82
CA ALA A 137 -15.19 24.94 30.21
C ALA A 137 -14.69 23.51 30.42
N LEU A 138 -13.82 23.04 29.54
CA LEU A 138 -13.17 21.71 29.67
C LEU A 138 -12.31 21.63 30.94
N VAL A 139 -11.48 22.64 31.19
CA VAL A 139 -10.66 22.72 32.41
C VAL A 139 -11.52 22.71 33.66
N ASN A 140 -12.58 23.52 33.70
CA ASN A 140 -13.50 23.60 34.85
C ASN A 140 -14.19 22.26 35.13
N CYS A 141 -14.62 21.56 34.08
CA CYS A 141 -15.22 20.24 34.21
C CYS A 141 -14.25 19.19 34.67
N LEU A 142 -13.01 19.21 34.17
CA LEU A 142 -11.96 18.26 34.57
C LEU A 142 -11.53 18.49 36.04
N ASP A 143 -11.55 19.73 36.51
CA ASP A 143 -11.20 20.09 37.89
C ASP A 143 -12.39 19.95 38.84
N SER A 144 -13.59 19.63 38.37
CA SER A 144 -14.79 19.40 39.15
C SER A 144 -14.70 18.12 39.99
N SER A 145 -15.43 18.10 41.09
CA SER A 145 -15.65 16.88 41.88
C SER A 145 -16.82 16.02 41.37
N ASP A 146 -17.61 16.54 40.43
CA ASP A 146 -18.76 15.83 39.84
C ASP A 146 -18.26 14.86 38.75
N LEU A 147 -18.55 13.58 38.92
CA LEU A 147 -18.13 12.52 37.97
C LEU A 147 -18.72 12.77 36.57
N ASN A 148 -19.94 13.23 36.44
CA ASN A 148 -20.57 13.50 35.14
C ASN A 148 -19.83 14.62 34.38
N HIS A 149 -19.39 15.66 35.08
CA HIS A 149 -18.60 16.75 34.51
C HIS A 149 -17.23 16.24 34.06
N MET A 150 -16.52 15.45 34.88
CA MET A 150 -15.23 14.87 34.53
C MET A 150 -15.33 13.93 33.31
N GLU A 151 -16.29 13.02 33.31
CA GLU A 151 -16.50 12.09 32.20
C GLU A 151 -16.87 12.78 30.89
N GLY A 152 -17.78 13.76 30.96
CA GLY A 152 -18.20 14.51 29.78
C GLY A 152 -17.07 15.31 29.14
N ALA A 153 -16.31 16.01 29.97
CA ALA A 153 -15.13 16.76 29.49
C ALA A 153 -14.04 15.85 28.98
N MET A 154 -13.77 14.73 29.66
CA MET A 154 -12.76 13.77 29.22
C MET A 154 -13.16 13.11 27.91
N ASP A 155 -14.42 12.76 27.71
CA ASP A 155 -14.94 12.21 26.46
C ASP A 155 -14.79 13.20 25.31
N ALA A 156 -15.16 14.46 25.52
CA ALA A 156 -14.98 15.51 24.50
C ALA A 156 -13.51 15.76 24.18
N LEU A 157 -12.66 15.82 25.19
CA LEU A 157 -11.23 16.02 25.02
C LEU A 157 -10.58 14.85 24.29
N SER A 158 -10.95 13.62 24.64
CA SER A 158 -10.46 12.41 23.97
C SER A 158 -10.79 12.40 22.48
N LYS A 159 -12.00 12.78 22.11
CA LYS A 159 -12.43 12.88 20.71
C LYS A 159 -11.67 13.96 19.95
N ILE A 160 -11.41 15.11 20.59
CA ILE A 160 -10.57 16.17 19.98
C ILE A 160 -9.14 15.66 19.76
N CYS A 161 -8.58 14.96 20.74
CA CYS A 161 -7.23 14.39 20.62
C CYS A 161 -7.13 13.32 19.52
N GLU A 162 -8.19 12.52 19.34
CA GLU A 162 -8.25 11.48 18.33
C GLU A 162 -8.40 12.07 16.92
N ASP A 163 -9.40 12.92 16.71
CA ASP A 163 -9.77 13.42 15.37
C ASP A 163 -8.90 14.58 14.89
N ILE A 164 -8.52 15.48 15.79
CA ILE A 164 -7.82 16.74 15.47
C ILE A 164 -6.76 17.10 16.52
N PRO A 165 -5.77 16.21 16.75
CA PRO A 165 -4.78 16.43 17.82
C PRO A 165 -3.98 17.72 17.66
N GLN A 166 -3.76 18.21 16.44
CA GLN A 166 -2.98 19.41 16.15
C GLN A 166 -3.62 20.70 16.73
N VAL A 167 -4.94 20.69 16.92
CA VAL A 167 -5.66 21.85 17.45
C VAL A 167 -5.17 22.26 18.84
N LEU A 168 -4.88 21.29 19.69
CA LEU A 168 -4.38 21.55 21.05
C LEU A 168 -2.85 21.79 21.10
N ASP A 169 -2.12 21.40 20.07
CA ASP A 169 -0.68 21.63 19.93
C ASP A 169 -0.39 22.79 18.97
N SER A 170 -1.15 23.86 19.08
CA SER A 170 -0.98 25.09 18.32
C SER A 170 -1.04 26.32 19.22
N ASP A 171 -0.37 27.39 18.79
CA ASP A 171 -0.38 28.66 19.52
C ASP A 171 -1.77 29.31 19.44
N VAL A 172 -2.34 29.65 20.59
CA VAL A 172 -3.64 30.32 20.70
C VAL A 172 -3.42 31.74 21.20
N PRO A 173 -3.85 32.78 20.46
CA PRO A 173 -3.74 34.16 20.92
C PRO A 173 -4.45 34.36 22.27
N GLY A 174 -3.78 35.01 23.19
CA GLY A 174 -4.27 35.23 24.55
C GLY A 174 -3.86 34.15 25.56
N LEU A 175 -3.26 33.04 25.12
CA LEU A 175 -2.69 32.04 26.01
C LEU A 175 -1.16 32.12 25.96
N ALA A 176 -0.53 32.05 27.14
CA ALA A 176 0.91 32.06 27.26
C ALA A 176 1.55 30.77 26.72
N GLU A 177 0.81 29.67 26.76
CA GLU A 177 1.26 28.33 26.38
C GLU A 177 0.20 27.61 25.54
N ARG A 178 0.64 26.60 24.76
CA ARG A 178 -0.28 25.80 23.94
C ARG A 178 -1.28 25.04 24.82
N PRO A 179 -2.52 24.81 24.36
CA PRO A 179 -3.54 24.11 25.15
C PRO A 179 -3.10 22.74 25.68
N ILE A 180 -2.33 21.98 24.90
CA ILE A 180 -1.85 20.65 25.33
C ILE A 180 -1.04 20.70 26.62
N LYS A 181 -0.29 21.78 26.84
CA LYS A 181 0.50 21.95 28.06
C LYS A 181 -0.40 22.18 29.29
N ILE A 182 -1.59 22.70 29.09
CA ILE A 182 -2.59 22.89 30.15
C ILE A 182 -3.27 21.55 30.49
N PHE A 183 -3.56 20.72 29.50
CA PHE A 183 -4.28 19.47 29.66
C PHE A 183 -3.41 18.30 30.12
N LEU A 184 -2.16 18.18 29.68
CA LEU A 184 -1.30 17.02 29.99
C LEU A 184 -1.18 16.75 31.49
N PRO A 185 -0.92 17.73 32.39
CA PRO A 185 -0.84 17.46 33.84
C PRO A 185 -2.13 16.87 34.39
N ARG A 186 -3.28 17.34 33.90
CA ARG A 186 -4.60 16.82 34.29
C ARG A 186 -4.84 15.41 33.81
N LEU A 187 -4.46 15.12 32.56
CA LEU A 187 -4.53 13.78 32.01
C LEU A 187 -3.68 12.80 32.83
N PHE A 188 -2.47 13.17 33.21
CA PHE A 188 -1.61 12.32 34.06
C PHE A 188 -2.21 12.10 35.46
N GLN A 189 -2.91 13.08 36.03
CA GLN A 189 -3.60 12.90 37.29
C GLN A 189 -4.73 11.87 37.20
N PHE A 190 -5.44 11.82 36.06
CA PHE A 190 -6.51 10.85 35.85
C PHE A 190 -6.04 9.41 35.71
N PHE A 191 -4.74 9.17 35.46
CA PHE A 191 -4.18 7.81 35.49
C PHE A 191 -4.36 7.12 36.84
N GLN A 192 -4.49 7.89 37.91
CA GLN A 192 -4.72 7.39 39.28
C GLN A 192 -6.20 7.48 39.71
N SER A 193 -7.11 7.82 38.81
CA SER A 193 -8.51 7.92 39.13
C SER A 193 -9.09 6.56 39.56
N PRO A 194 -10.02 6.52 40.55
CA PRO A 194 -10.74 5.30 40.91
C PRO A 194 -11.73 4.82 39.82
N HIS A 195 -12.00 5.67 38.82
CA HIS A 195 -12.94 5.36 37.76
C HIS A 195 -12.21 4.87 36.50
N THR A 196 -12.55 3.65 36.04
CA THR A 196 -11.94 3.02 34.86
C THR A 196 -12.11 3.86 33.61
N SER A 197 -13.28 4.45 33.40
CA SER A 197 -13.55 5.30 32.23
C SER A 197 -12.61 6.49 32.13
N LEU A 198 -12.30 7.12 33.25
CA LEU A 198 -11.37 8.26 33.28
C LEU A 198 -9.91 7.83 33.05
N ARG A 199 -9.49 6.70 33.61
CA ARG A 199 -8.15 6.15 33.35
C ARG A 199 -7.99 5.81 31.87
N LYS A 200 -8.98 5.13 31.27
CA LYS A 200 -8.99 4.77 29.88
C LYS A 200 -8.91 5.99 28.96
N LEU A 201 -9.84 6.92 29.10
CA LEU A 201 -9.93 8.09 28.22
C LEU A 201 -8.72 9.01 28.34
N SER A 202 -8.17 9.17 29.54
CA SER A 202 -6.96 9.99 29.76
C SER A 202 -5.74 9.37 29.10
N LEU A 203 -5.55 8.07 29.23
CA LEU A 203 -4.44 7.37 28.59
C LEU A 203 -4.58 7.38 27.06
N ASP A 204 -5.77 7.11 26.56
CA ASP A 204 -6.05 7.17 25.13
C ASP A 204 -5.74 8.56 24.55
N SER A 205 -6.17 9.61 25.24
CA SER A 205 -5.88 11.00 24.85
C SER A 205 -4.39 11.29 24.76
N VAL A 206 -3.60 10.85 25.73
CA VAL A 206 -2.14 11.05 25.72
C VAL A 206 -1.49 10.23 24.59
N ASN A 207 -1.97 9.00 24.36
CA ASN A 207 -1.43 8.14 23.31
C ASN A 207 -1.56 8.75 21.92
N GLN A 208 -2.58 9.55 21.66
CA GLN A 208 -2.74 10.25 20.38
C GLN A 208 -1.60 11.23 20.06
N TYR A 209 -0.85 11.66 21.07
CA TYR A 209 0.28 12.59 20.93
C TYR A 209 1.66 11.93 20.86
N ILE A 210 1.75 10.62 21.00
CA ILE A 210 3.04 9.92 20.94
C ILE A 210 3.73 10.14 19.59
N MET A 211 2.99 10.01 18.49
CA MET A 211 3.53 10.21 17.14
C MET A 211 3.94 11.65 16.88
N LEU A 212 3.12 12.60 17.29
CA LEU A 212 3.37 14.03 17.08
C LEU A 212 4.44 14.58 18.01
N MET A 213 4.61 13.96 19.16
CA MET A 213 5.55 14.32 20.23
C MET A 213 5.67 15.84 20.47
N PRO A 214 4.60 16.49 20.93
CA PRO A 214 4.65 17.92 21.25
C PRO A 214 5.68 18.17 22.34
N SER A 215 6.27 19.36 22.38
CA SER A 215 7.30 19.71 23.35
C SER A 215 6.83 19.52 24.79
N ALA A 216 5.55 19.76 25.07
CA ALA A 216 4.97 19.52 26.40
C ALA A 216 5.03 18.04 26.81
N LEU A 217 4.78 17.11 25.90
CA LEU A 217 4.91 15.68 26.17
C LEU A 217 6.37 15.26 26.24
N TYR A 218 7.20 15.76 25.33
CA TYR A 218 8.64 15.48 25.33
C TYR A 218 9.30 15.82 26.66
N THR A 219 9.03 16.99 27.21
CA THR A 219 9.57 17.43 28.50
C THR A 219 8.93 16.72 29.70
N SER A 220 7.77 16.14 29.55
CA SER A 220 7.03 15.40 30.59
C SER A 220 7.12 13.88 30.43
N MET A 221 8.01 13.39 29.56
CA MET A 221 8.10 11.98 29.25
C MET A 221 8.37 11.10 30.47
N ASP A 222 9.18 11.55 31.42
CA ASP A 222 9.45 10.81 32.68
C ASP A 222 8.14 10.58 33.45
N LYS A 223 7.28 11.58 33.53
CA LYS A 223 5.97 11.46 34.22
C LYS A 223 5.03 10.53 33.46
N PHE A 224 5.06 10.58 32.13
CA PHE A 224 4.25 9.70 31.31
C PHE A 224 4.69 8.24 31.47
N LEU A 225 5.98 7.94 31.39
CA LEU A 225 6.50 6.60 31.61
C LEU A 225 6.17 6.08 33.01
N GLN A 226 6.31 6.91 34.03
CA GLN A 226 5.93 6.55 35.39
C GLN A 226 4.45 6.21 35.49
N GLY A 227 3.59 6.99 34.85
CA GLY A 227 2.16 6.72 34.75
C GLY A 227 1.86 5.41 34.04
N LEU A 228 2.55 5.11 32.96
CA LEU A 228 2.41 3.83 32.25
C LEU A 228 2.77 2.63 33.14
N PHE A 229 3.85 2.71 33.90
CA PHE A 229 4.24 1.65 34.82
C PHE A 229 3.22 1.46 35.96
N VAL A 230 2.59 2.52 36.42
CA VAL A 230 1.49 2.44 37.41
C VAL A 230 0.27 1.74 36.79
N LEU A 231 -0.08 2.05 35.54
CA LEU A 231 -1.21 1.47 34.84
C LEU A 231 -0.93 0.08 34.25
N ALA A 232 0.31 -0.39 34.29
CA ALA A 232 0.71 -1.65 33.67
C ALA A 232 -0.07 -2.88 34.19
N ASN A 233 -0.42 -2.88 35.48
CA ASN A 233 -1.18 -3.95 36.13
C ASN A 233 -2.62 -3.55 36.43
N ASP A 234 -3.19 -2.66 35.62
CA ASP A 234 -4.57 -2.20 35.82
C ASP A 234 -5.56 -3.40 35.75
N PRO A 235 -6.55 -3.45 36.62
CA PRO A 235 -7.53 -4.55 36.58
C PRO A 235 -8.40 -4.56 35.32
N ALA A 236 -8.54 -3.41 34.64
CA ALA A 236 -9.31 -3.29 33.40
C ALA A 236 -8.46 -3.67 32.20
N ALA A 237 -8.91 -4.63 31.41
CA ALA A 237 -8.24 -5.06 30.18
C ALA A 237 -8.08 -3.91 29.16
N GLU A 238 -9.10 -3.05 29.07
CA GLU A 238 -9.07 -1.86 28.18
C GLU A 238 -7.90 -0.93 28.47
N VAL A 239 -7.57 -0.73 29.76
CA VAL A 239 -6.45 0.11 30.18
C VAL A 239 -5.12 -0.59 29.88
N ARG A 240 -5.00 -1.88 30.18
CA ARG A 240 -3.80 -2.66 29.86
C ARG A 240 -3.50 -2.65 28.37
N LYS A 241 -4.53 -2.78 27.54
CA LYS A 241 -4.39 -2.70 26.08
C LYS A 241 -3.77 -1.37 25.65
N LEU A 242 -4.25 -0.26 26.19
CA LEU A 242 -3.72 1.08 25.89
C LEU A 242 -2.28 1.26 26.40
N VAL A 243 -1.91 0.68 27.51
CA VAL A 243 -0.52 0.68 28.00
C VAL A 243 0.40 -0.04 27.01
N CYS A 244 -0.01 -1.20 26.53
CA CYS A 244 0.73 -1.95 25.52
C CYS A 244 0.87 -1.13 24.23
N ALA A 245 -0.22 -0.53 23.75
CA ALA A 245 -0.19 0.32 22.57
C ALA A 245 0.77 1.50 22.73
N ALA A 246 0.82 2.11 23.92
CA ALA A 246 1.74 3.20 24.21
C ALA A 246 3.22 2.77 24.10
N PHE A 247 3.57 1.63 24.66
CA PHE A 247 4.94 1.10 24.57
C PHE A 247 5.31 0.72 23.14
N VAL A 248 4.39 0.12 22.38
CA VAL A 248 4.62 -0.21 20.96
C VAL A 248 4.88 1.04 20.14
N GLN A 249 4.07 2.08 20.30
CA GLN A 249 4.27 3.36 19.60
C GLN A 249 5.57 4.05 19.99
N LEU A 250 5.91 4.03 21.27
CA LEU A 250 7.17 4.63 21.75
C LEU A 250 8.39 3.92 21.17
N ILE A 251 8.36 2.58 21.08
CA ILE A 251 9.51 1.84 20.54
C ILE A 251 9.66 2.05 19.02
N GLU A 252 8.56 2.21 18.32
CA GLU A 252 8.59 2.49 16.89
C GLU A 252 9.15 3.87 16.56
N ILE A 253 8.75 4.88 17.31
CA ILE A 253 8.99 6.29 16.94
C ILE A 253 10.13 6.92 17.76
N HIS A 254 10.16 6.65 19.05
CA HIS A 254 11.14 7.24 19.99
C HIS A 254 11.75 6.18 20.91
N PRO A 255 12.45 5.18 20.38
CA PRO A 255 13.00 4.08 21.20
C PRO A 255 13.96 4.56 22.30
N SER A 256 14.61 5.70 22.13
CA SER A 256 15.54 6.27 23.12
C SER A 256 14.91 6.53 24.49
N PHE A 257 13.62 6.84 24.54
CA PHE A 257 12.91 7.03 25.82
C PHE A 257 12.76 5.74 26.62
N LEU A 258 12.63 4.60 25.94
CA LEU A 258 12.48 3.29 26.58
C LEU A 258 13.81 2.62 26.88
N GLU A 259 14.90 3.05 26.28
CA GLU A 259 16.22 2.43 26.42
C GLU A 259 16.67 2.28 27.89
N PRO A 260 16.53 3.27 28.78
CA PRO A 260 16.85 3.10 30.19
C PRO A 260 15.95 2.13 30.95
N HIS A 261 14.75 1.87 30.45
CA HIS A 261 13.75 1.03 31.09
C HIS A 261 13.51 -0.29 30.32
N LEU A 262 14.34 -0.58 29.33
CA LEU A 262 14.14 -1.64 28.36
C LEU A 262 13.91 -3.00 29.00
N LYS A 263 14.68 -3.35 29.99
CA LYS A 263 14.56 -4.61 30.72
C LYS A 263 13.17 -4.78 31.36
N ASN A 264 12.69 -3.76 32.02
CA ASN A 264 11.39 -3.77 32.69
C ASN A 264 10.25 -3.83 31.66
N VAL A 265 10.39 -3.13 30.53
CA VAL A 265 9.41 -3.13 29.45
C VAL A 265 9.33 -4.52 28.80
N ILE A 266 10.45 -5.16 28.51
CA ILE A 266 10.50 -6.52 27.95
C ILE A 266 9.86 -7.52 28.90
N GLU A 267 10.19 -7.49 30.18
CA GLU A 267 9.57 -8.36 31.18
C GLU A 267 8.06 -8.19 31.25
N TYR A 268 7.60 -6.96 31.22
CA TYR A 268 6.18 -6.65 31.19
C TYR A 268 5.50 -7.20 29.92
N MET A 269 6.09 -6.98 28.75
CA MET A 269 5.53 -7.44 27.48
C MET A 269 5.50 -8.97 27.40
N LEU A 270 6.50 -9.66 27.96
CA LEU A 270 6.46 -11.14 28.06
C LEU A 270 5.29 -11.61 28.90
N GLN A 271 5.03 -10.95 30.02
CA GLN A 271 3.91 -11.30 30.89
C GLN A 271 2.57 -11.04 30.18
N VAL A 272 2.42 -9.91 29.54
CA VAL A 272 1.13 -9.50 28.94
C VAL A 272 0.87 -10.21 27.62
N SER A 273 1.88 -10.69 26.92
CA SER A 273 1.71 -11.58 25.76
C SER A 273 0.98 -12.89 26.10
N LYS A 274 0.89 -13.24 27.40
CA LYS A 274 0.11 -14.38 27.93
C LYS A 274 -1.22 -13.94 28.56
N ASP A 275 -1.64 -12.70 28.39
CA ASP A 275 -2.88 -12.22 29.03
C ASP A 275 -4.07 -13.07 28.61
N THR A 276 -5.00 -13.26 29.54
CA THR A 276 -6.24 -14.01 29.31
C THR A 276 -7.17 -13.30 28.35
N ASP A 277 -7.03 -11.98 28.21
CA ASP A 277 -7.74 -11.20 27.21
C ASP A 277 -6.92 -11.19 25.91
N ASP A 278 -7.46 -11.78 24.85
CA ASP A 278 -6.77 -11.93 23.58
C ASP A 278 -6.43 -10.60 22.91
N GLU A 279 -7.25 -9.56 23.10
CA GLU A 279 -6.95 -8.23 22.56
C GLU A 279 -5.76 -7.57 23.26
N VAL A 280 -5.62 -7.78 24.56
CA VAL A 280 -4.46 -7.29 25.32
C VAL A 280 -3.21 -8.05 24.89
N ALA A 281 -3.28 -9.35 24.77
CA ALA A 281 -2.18 -10.19 24.31
C ALA A 281 -1.75 -9.82 22.87
N LEU A 282 -2.72 -9.52 22.01
CA LEU A 282 -2.45 -9.07 20.63
C LEU A 282 -1.64 -7.78 20.61
N GLU A 283 -2.06 -6.75 21.36
CA GLU A 283 -1.33 -5.50 21.46
C GLU A 283 0.08 -5.70 22.01
N ALA A 284 0.24 -6.56 22.98
CA ALA A 284 1.54 -6.90 23.53
C ALA A 284 2.44 -7.61 22.50
N CYS A 285 1.88 -8.49 21.69
CA CYS A 285 2.63 -9.22 20.65
C CYS A 285 3.14 -8.33 19.53
N GLU A 286 2.46 -7.23 19.23
CA GLU A 286 2.93 -6.23 18.27
C GLU A 286 4.30 -5.64 18.66
N PHE A 287 4.60 -5.62 19.96
CA PHE A 287 5.87 -5.10 20.49
C PHE A 287 7.10 -5.82 19.91
N TRP A 288 7.01 -7.12 19.68
CA TRP A 288 8.17 -7.90 19.25
C TRP A 288 8.62 -7.57 17.83
N SER A 289 7.69 -7.40 16.92
CA SER A 289 8.00 -6.91 15.57
C SER A 289 8.54 -5.47 15.60
N ALA A 290 7.88 -4.60 16.36
CA ALA A 290 8.30 -3.21 16.52
C ALA A 290 9.71 -3.10 17.10
N TYR A 291 10.04 -3.96 18.07
CA TYR A 291 11.39 -4.01 18.65
C TYR A 291 12.46 -4.35 17.61
N CYS A 292 12.19 -5.31 16.75
CA CYS A 292 13.14 -5.72 15.71
C CYS A 292 13.33 -4.65 14.63
N ASP A 293 12.32 -3.85 14.36
CA ASP A 293 12.39 -2.74 13.41
C ASP A 293 13.03 -1.48 13.99
N ALA A 294 13.05 -1.38 15.32
CA ALA A 294 13.69 -0.25 16.02
C ALA A 294 15.21 -0.37 16.01
N GLN A 295 15.89 0.78 16.10
CA GLN A 295 17.35 0.83 16.18
C GLN A 295 17.87 0.55 17.60
N LEU A 296 17.40 -0.51 18.22
CA LEU A 296 17.82 -0.97 19.53
C LEU A 296 18.77 -2.17 19.39
N PRO A 297 19.68 -2.40 20.37
CA PRO A 297 20.56 -3.57 20.33
C PRO A 297 19.76 -4.88 20.41
N TYR A 298 19.95 -5.76 19.45
CA TYR A 298 19.31 -7.10 19.46
C TYR A 298 19.78 -7.96 20.65
N GLU A 299 20.98 -7.69 21.16
CA GLU A 299 21.52 -8.36 22.35
C GLU A 299 20.57 -8.29 23.55
N SER A 300 19.90 -7.15 23.73
CA SER A 300 18.97 -6.93 24.84
C SER A 300 17.75 -7.86 24.79
N LEU A 301 17.38 -8.35 23.60
CA LEU A 301 16.28 -9.28 23.42
C LEU A 301 16.73 -10.74 23.41
N ARG A 302 17.99 -11.01 23.04
CA ARG A 302 18.52 -12.35 22.86
C ARG A 302 18.36 -13.23 24.11
N GLU A 303 18.63 -12.70 25.30
CA GLU A 303 18.50 -13.46 26.54
C GLU A 303 17.06 -13.86 26.87
N TYR A 304 16.07 -13.20 26.29
CA TYR A 304 14.65 -13.45 26.51
C TYR A 304 14.05 -14.43 25.50
N LEU A 305 14.76 -14.77 24.44
CA LEU A 305 14.26 -15.67 23.40
C LEU A 305 13.75 -17.03 23.93
N PRO A 306 14.45 -17.69 24.87
CA PRO A 306 13.96 -18.96 25.43
C PRO A 306 12.61 -18.86 26.13
N ARG A 307 12.26 -17.66 26.60
CA ARG A 307 10.94 -17.38 27.24
C ARG A 307 9.90 -16.89 26.24
N LEU A 308 10.33 -16.12 25.25
CA LEU A 308 9.43 -15.51 24.25
C LEU A 308 8.91 -16.54 23.23
N ILE A 309 9.78 -17.39 22.71
CA ILE A 309 9.41 -18.34 21.67
C ILE A 309 8.29 -19.29 22.11
N PRO A 310 8.31 -19.93 23.30
CA PRO A 310 7.19 -20.75 23.77
C PRO A 310 5.87 -19.98 23.86
N ILE A 311 5.89 -18.73 24.24
CA ILE A 311 4.71 -17.87 24.33
C ILE A 311 4.10 -17.65 22.95
N LEU A 312 4.91 -17.30 21.95
CA LEU A 312 4.46 -17.09 20.59
C LEU A 312 3.85 -18.36 20.00
N LEU A 313 4.48 -19.50 20.17
CA LEU A 313 3.96 -20.77 19.70
C LEU A 313 2.63 -21.14 20.35
N SER A 314 2.49 -20.88 21.64
CA SER A 314 1.23 -21.08 22.36
C SER A 314 0.10 -20.20 21.80
N ASN A 315 0.41 -18.97 21.43
CA ASN A 315 -0.54 -18.03 20.86
C ASN A 315 -0.90 -18.35 19.40
N MET A 316 -0.14 -19.19 18.73
CA MET A 316 -0.38 -19.58 17.34
C MET A 316 -1.40 -20.72 17.20
N VAL A 317 -1.78 -21.37 18.27
CA VAL A 317 -2.81 -22.41 18.27
C VAL A 317 -4.20 -21.77 18.14
N TYR A 318 -5.08 -22.34 17.31
CA TYR A 318 -6.45 -21.85 17.19
C TYR A 318 -7.16 -21.86 18.55
N ALA A 319 -7.76 -20.73 18.92
CA ALA A 319 -8.66 -20.65 20.07
C ALA A 319 -9.99 -21.38 19.76
N ASP A 320 -10.66 -21.89 20.81
CA ASP A 320 -11.92 -22.63 20.62
C ASP A 320 -13.05 -21.78 20.05
N ASP A 321 -13.01 -20.48 20.28
CA ASP A 321 -13.99 -19.48 19.83
C ASP A 321 -13.54 -18.73 18.56
N ASP A 322 -12.48 -19.18 17.89
CA ASP A 322 -12.01 -18.53 16.67
C ASP A 322 -13.08 -18.61 15.56
N GLU A 323 -13.49 -17.48 15.05
CA GLU A 323 -14.52 -17.38 14.00
C GLU A 323 -14.17 -18.19 12.76
N SER A 324 -12.89 -18.31 12.44
CA SER A 324 -12.44 -19.08 11.29
C SER A 324 -12.70 -20.59 11.42
N LEU A 325 -12.96 -21.10 12.61
CA LEU A 325 -13.34 -22.51 12.80
C LEU A 325 -14.79 -22.79 12.37
N VAL A 326 -15.67 -21.80 12.42
CA VAL A 326 -17.09 -21.95 12.05
C VAL A 326 -17.22 -22.30 10.56
N ASP A 327 -16.42 -21.67 9.74
CA ASP A 327 -16.46 -21.81 8.27
C ASP A 327 -15.38 -22.76 7.73
N ALA A 328 -14.66 -23.46 8.62
CA ALA A 328 -13.50 -24.28 8.25
C ALA A 328 -13.84 -25.41 7.27
N GLU A 329 -15.02 -26.01 7.40
CA GLU A 329 -15.46 -27.14 6.59
C GLU A 329 -16.44 -26.74 5.46
N GLU A 330 -16.51 -25.45 5.12
CA GLU A 330 -17.35 -25.01 4.00
C GLU A 330 -16.89 -25.63 2.69
N ASP A 331 -17.83 -26.30 2.02
CA ASP A 331 -17.56 -26.86 0.70
C ASP A 331 -17.97 -25.92 -0.44
N GLU A 332 -17.60 -26.30 -1.66
CA GLU A 332 -17.87 -25.53 -2.88
C GLU A 332 -19.36 -25.34 -3.22
N SER A 333 -20.26 -26.11 -2.58
CA SER A 333 -21.70 -26.01 -2.83
C SER A 333 -22.35 -24.84 -2.09
N LEU A 334 -21.69 -24.29 -1.06
CA LEU A 334 -22.18 -23.14 -0.32
C LEU A 334 -21.94 -21.84 -1.09
N PRO A 335 -22.97 -20.98 -1.29
CA PRO A 335 -22.79 -19.71 -1.99
C PRO A 335 -21.82 -18.78 -1.23
N ASP A 336 -21.06 -18.01 -1.98
CA ASP A 336 -20.21 -16.96 -1.41
C ASP A 336 -21.08 -15.90 -0.72
N ARG A 337 -20.60 -15.40 0.43
CA ARG A 337 -21.21 -14.28 1.14
C ARG A 337 -20.68 -12.96 0.58
N ASP A 338 -21.44 -11.87 0.73
CA ASP A 338 -21.02 -10.56 0.26
C ASP A 338 -19.65 -10.14 0.83
N GLN A 339 -19.38 -10.47 2.09
CA GLN A 339 -18.09 -10.23 2.74
C GLN A 339 -16.95 -11.03 2.14
N ASP A 340 -17.24 -12.19 1.52
CA ASP A 340 -16.23 -13.05 0.90
C ASP A 340 -15.80 -12.55 -0.47
N LEU A 341 -16.55 -11.61 -1.03
CA LEU A 341 -16.25 -11.01 -2.35
C LEU A 341 -15.20 -9.90 -2.30
N LYS A 342 -14.75 -9.52 -1.10
CA LYS A 342 -13.63 -8.60 -0.94
C LYS A 342 -12.31 -9.27 -1.32
N PRO A 343 -11.36 -8.56 -1.97
CA PRO A 343 -10.10 -9.16 -2.39
C PRO A 343 -9.28 -9.66 -1.20
N ARG A 344 -8.78 -10.88 -1.29
CA ARG A 344 -7.88 -11.51 -0.31
C ARG A 344 -6.65 -12.07 -1.02
N PHE A 345 -5.46 -11.78 -0.50
CA PHE A 345 -4.20 -12.53 -0.66
C PHE A 345 -3.29 -12.31 -1.85
N HIS A 346 -3.44 -11.41 -2.79
CA HIS A 346 -2.30 -11.07 -3.64
C HIS A 346 -2.24 -9.57 -3.89
N THR A 347 -1.06 -9.02 -3.63
CA THR A 347 -0.71 -7.71 -4.20
C THR A 347 -0.82 -7.83 -5.71
N PRO A 348 -1.60 -6.99 -6.40
CA PRO A 348 -1.72 -7.06 -7.85
C PRO A 348 -0.32 -6.96 -8.48
N ARG A 349 -0.03 -7.85 -9.43
CA ARG A 349 1.30 -8.00 -10.04
C ARG A 349 1.84 -6.76 -10.74
N PHE A 350 0.97 -5.87 -11.15
CA PHE A 350 1.30 -4.74 -12.01
C PHE A 350 1.52 -3.42 -11.29
N HIS A 351 1.31 -3.35 -10.01
CA HIS A 351 1.64 -2.17 -9.23
C HIS A 351 3.03 -2.33 -8.62
N GLY A 352 4.05 -2.20 -9.47
CA GLY A 352 5.44 -2.07 -9.05
C GLY A 352 5.70 -0.70 -8.45
N SER A 353 4.82 -0.23 -7.59
CA SER A 353 5.07 0.94 -6.77
C SER A 353 5.18 0.48 -5.32
N ASP A 354 6.32 0.75 -4.72
CA ASP A 354 6.54 0.66 -3.28
C ASP A 354 5.63 1.63 -2.49
N ASP A 355 4.71 2.31 -3.18
CA ASP A 355 3.74 3.24 -2.63
C ASP A 355 2.31 2.67 -2.68
N ALA A 356 2.13 1.42 -2.24
CA ALA A 356 0.82 0.96 -1.85
C ALA A 356 0.53 1.51 -0.44
N GLU A 357 0.41 2.83 -0.33
CA GLU A 357 -0.29 3.44 0.77
C GLU A 357 -1.78 3.16 0.58
N ASP A 358 -2.29 2.37 1.51
CA ASP A 358 -3.65 2.42 2.01
C ASP A 358 -4.79 2.52 0.99
N ASP A 359 -5.13 1.41 0.35
CA ASP A 359 -6.53 1.20 0.09
C ASP A 359 -6.92 -0.22 0.48
N ASP A 360 -7.70 -0.26 1.56
CA ASP A 360 -8.43 -1.42 2.08
C ASP A 360 -7.60 -2.64 2.51
N ASP A 361 -6.98 -2.48 3.66
CA ASP A 361 -6.49 -3.57 4.51
C ASP A 361 -7.63 -4.50 5.04
N ASP A 362 -8.81 -4.44 4.45
CA ASP A 362 -9.90 -5.39 4.66
C ASP A 362 -9.68 -6.72 3.91
N SER A 363 -8.55 -6.86 3.19
CA SER A 363 -8.27 -8.03 2.36
C SER A 363 -7.66 -9.23 3.10
N TYR A 364 -7.08 -8.99 4.26
CA TYR A 364 -6.67 -10.06 5.18
C TYR A 364 -7.77 -10.21 6.22
N GLY A 365 -8.42 -11.35 6.32
CA GLY A 365 -9.36 -11.58 7.40
C GLY A 365 -8.84 -11.03 8.73
N ILE A 366 -9.71 -10.70 9.66
CA ILE A 366 -9.45 -10.00 10.92
C ILE A 366 -8.06 -10.35 11.49
N TRP A 367 -7.21 -9.33 11.68
CA TRP A 367 -5.93 -9.47 12.36
C TRP A 367 -6.18 -9.98 13.79
N ASN A 368 -5.50 -11.04 14.19
CA ASN A 368 -5.71 -11.68 15.47
C ASN A 368 -4.39 -12.09 16.12
N LEU A 369 -4.46 -12.56 17.36
CA LEU A 369 -3.30 -12.97 18.14
C LEU A 369 -2.48 -14.07 17.44
N ARG A 370 -3.12 -15.01 16.79
CA ARG A 370 -2.47 -16.10 16.06
C ARG A 370 -1.62 -15.57 14.91
N LYS A 371 -2.18 -14.69 14.09
CA LYS A 371 -1.48 -14.06 12.94
C LYS A 371 -0.35 -13.16 13.39
N CYS A 372 -0.60 -12.35 14.41
CA CYS A 372 0.42 -11.46 14.97
C CYS A 372 1.60 -12.26 15.54
N SER A 373 1.34 -13.33 16.25
CA SER A 373 2.38 -14.19 16.83
C SER A 373 3.21 -14.88 15.75
N ALA A 374 2.59 -15.34 14.68
CA ALA A 374 3.27 -15.93 13.53
C ALA A 374 4.14 -14.89 12.81
N ALA A 375 3.63 -13.69 12.60
CA ALA A 375 4.37 -12.58 12.00
C ALA A 375 5.57 -12.16 12.87
N ALA A 376 5.39 -12.09 14.19
CA ALA A 376 6.46 -11.80 15.13
C ALA A 376 7.57 -12.87 15.08
N LEU A 377 7.18 -14.13 14.98
CA LEU A 377 8.14 -15.23 14.86
C LEU A 377 8.92 -15.16 13.55
N ASP A 378 8.28 -14.82 12.45
CA ASP A 378 8.92 -14.61 11.15
C ASP A 378 9.98 -13.50 11.26
N VAL A 379 9.64 -12.34 11.80
CA VAL A 379 10.58 -11.23 12.01
C VAL A 379 11.75 -11.64 12.90
N LEU A 380 11.47 -12.32 14.02
CA LEU A 380 12.51 -12.80 14.93
C LEU A 380 13.47 -13.80 14.24
N SER A 381 12.92 -14.68 13.40
CA SER A 381 13.74 -15.64 12.65
C SER A 381 14.67 -14.93 11.65
N ASN A 382 14.21 -13.86 11.03
CA ASN A 382 15.04 -13.07 10.11
C ASN A 382 16.15 -12.32 10.83
N VAL A 383 15.91 -11.87 12.08
CA VAL A 383 16.92 -11.14 12.89
C VAL A 383 17.93 -12.09 13.52
N PHE A 384 17.46 -13.15 14.18
CA PHE A 384 18.32 -14.05 14.98
C PHE A 384 18.75 -15.31 14.21
N GLY A 385 18.12 -15.61 13.09
CA GLY A 385 18.46 -16.76 12.27
C GLY A 385 18.34 -18.08 13.01
N ASP A 386 19.33 -18.93 12.84
CA ASP A 386 19.34 -20.29 13.41
C ASP A 386 19.43 -20.34 14.94
N GLU A 387 19.75 -19.24 15.59
CA GLU A 387 19.86 -19.18 17.06
C GLU A 387 18.54 -19.55 17.76
N ILE A 388 17.40 -19.35 17.11
CA ILE A 388 16.10 -19.69 17.69
C ILE A 388 15.74 -21.16 17.56
N LEU A 389 16.39 -21.92 16.69
CA LEU A 389 16.08 -23.33 16.43
C LEU A 389 16.18 -24.21 17.67
N PRO A 390 17.22 -24.12 18.53
CA PRO A 390 17.30 -24.97 19.73
C PRO A 390 16.15 -24.77 20.70
N ALA A 391 15.58 -23.57 20.80
CA ALA A 391 14.40 -23.29 21.63
C ALA A 391 13.10 -23.73 20.94
N LEU A 392 13.07 -23.69 19.62
CA LEU A 392 11.87 -23.83 18.80
C LEU A 392 11.58 -25.28 18.43
N MET A 393 12.59 -26.03 17.98
CA MET A 393 12.41 -27.40 17.43
C MET A 393 11.81 -28.39 18.42
N PRO A 394 12.22 -28.42 19.70
CA PRO A 394 11.59 -29.33 20.68
C PRO A 394 10.09 -29.08 20.85
N ILE A 395 9.65 -27.83 20.77
CA ILE A 395 8.23 -27.46 20.90
C ILE A 395 7.45 -27.91 19.66
N ILE A 396 8.01 -27.73 18.48
CA ILE A 396 7.43 -28.19 17.22
C ILE A 396 7.24 -29.72 17.26
N GLU A 397 8.27 -30.45 17.64
CA GLU A 397 8.22 -31.92 17.75
C GLU A 397 7.15 -32.38 18.76
N ALA A 398 7.06 -31.70 19.90
CA ALA A 398 6.04 -32.00 20.91
C ALA A 398 4.62 -31.75 20.38
N LYS A 399 4.40 -30.67 19.66
CA LYS A 399 3.09 -30.36 19.07
C LYS A 399 2.70 -31.32 17.95
N LEU A 400 3.65 -31.73 17.13
CA LEU A 400 3.42 -32.72 16.06
C LEU A 400 3.08 -34.11 16.63
N SER A 401 3.57 -34.43 17.82
CA SER A 401 3.34 -35.71 18.50
C SER A 401 2.14 -35.69 19.43
N ALA A 402 1.41 -34.58 19.52
CA ALA A 402 0.23 -34.44 20.38
C ALA A 402 -0.86 -35.41 19.99
N SER A 403 -1.58 -35.97 20.99
CA SER A 403 -2.67 -36.91 20.83
C SER A 403 -3.94 -36.42 21.53
N GLY A 404 -5.10 -36.81 21.01
CA GLY A 404 -6.41 -36.36 21.50
C GLY A 404 -7.26 -35.74 20.40
N ASP A 405 -8.53 -35.49 20.72
CA ASP A 405 -9.48 -34.98 19.72
C ASP A 405 -9.14 -33.57 19.18
N GLU A 406 -8.54 -32.72 20.00
CA GLU A 406 -8.12 -31.37 19.65
C GLU A 406 -6.64 -31.28 19.23
N ALA A 407 -5.94 -32.42 19.16
CA ALA A 407 -4.50 -32.45 18.83
C ALA A 407 -4.19 -31.90 17.42
N TRP A 408 -5.16 -31.90 16.53
CA TRP A 408 -5.01 -31.33 15.21
C TRP A 408 -4.67 -29.82 15.25
N LYS A 409 -5.17 -29.08 16.27
CA LYS A 409 -4.86 -27.65 16.46
C LYS A 409 -3.37 -27.46 16.76
N ASP A 410 -2.79 -28.31 17.59
CA ASP A 410 -1.36 -28.30 17.89
C ASP A 410 -0.52 -28.66 16.66
N ARG A 411 -0.94 -29.70 15.93
CA ARG A 411 -0.25 -30.08 14.67
C ARG A 411 -0.31 -28.97 13.64
N GLU A 412 -1.47 -28.31 13.49
CA GLU A 412 -1.64 -27.18 12.58
C GLU A 412 -0.73 -26.02 12.98
N ALA A 413 -0.66 -25.67 14.26
CA ALA A 413 0.22 -24.61 14.76
C ALA A 413 1.70 -24.93 14.52
N ALA A 414 2.10 -26.18 14.65
CA ALA A 414 3.47 -26.61 14.34
C ALA A 414 3.82 -26.44 12.85
N VAL A 415 2.90 -26.79 11.97
CA VAL A 415 3.09 -26.58 10.51
C VAL A 415 3.14 -25.11 10.17
N LEU A 416 2.27 -24.29 10.76
CA LEU A 416 2.33 -22.82 10.64
C LEU A 416 3.69 -22.26 11.09
N THR A 417 4.22 -22.78 12.19
CA THR A 417 5.52 -22.38 12.73
C THR A 417 6.66 -22.66 11.74
N LEU A 418 6.66 -23.85 11.14
CA LEU A 418 7.65 -24.19 10.10
C LEU A 418 7.62 -23.21 8.93
N GLY A 419 6.43 -22.85 8.48
CA GLY A 419 6.26 -21.86 7.43
C GLY A 419 6.75 -20.47 7.82
N ALA A 420 6.47 -20.04 9.05
CA ALA A 420 6.88 -18.75 9.56
C ALA A 420 8.41 -18.58 9.63
N ILE A 421 9.12 -19.63 9.98
CA ILE A 421 10.60 -19.60 10.10
C ILE A 421 11.34 -20.01 8.83
N ALA A 422 10.66 -20.39 7.78
CA ALA A 422 11.25 -20.97 6.57
C ALA A 422 12.35 -20.10 5.96
N GLU A 423 12.13 -18.80 5.88
CA GLU A 423 13.08 -17.84 5.31
C GLU A 423 14.23 -17.52 6.28
N GLY A 424 13.89 -17.12 7.50
CA GLY A 424 14.87 -16.66 8.48
C GLY A 424 15.80 -17.76 8.99
N CYS A 425 15.30 -18.96 9.14
CA CYS A 425 16.08 -20.12 9.63
C CYS A 425 16.55 -21.07 8.52
N ILE A 426 16.56 -20.63 7.27
CA ILE A 426 16.85 -21.52 6.13
C ILE A 426 18.20 -22.20 6.21
N ASN A 427 19.23 -21.51 6.71
CA ASN A 427 20.58 -22.10 6.79
C ASN A 427 20.61 -23.33 7.70
N GLY A 428 19.91 -23.29 8.83
CA GLY A 428 19.76 -24.44 9.74
C GLY A 428 18.77 -25.50 9.26
N LEU A 429 17.75 -25.10 8.49
CA LEU A 429 16.73 -25.99 7.97
C LEU A 429 17.13 -26.66 6.64
N TYR A 430 17.96 -26.04 5.86
CA TYR A 430 18.33 -26.51 4.51
C TYR A 430 18.90 -27.94 4.50
N PRO A 431 19.80 -28.33 5.42
CA PRO A 431 20.29 -29.72 5.49
C PRO A 431 19.19 -30.76 5.73
N HIS A 432 18.06 -30.33 6.31
CA HIS A 432 16.88 -31.16 6.63
C HIS A 432 15.69 -30.91 5.71
N LEU A 433 15.87 -30.09 4.67
CA LEU A 433 14.78 -29.67 3.77
C LEU A 433 14.04 -30.88 3.17
N SER A 434 14.77 -31.87 2.69
CA SER A 434 14.21 -33.08 2.10
C SER A 434 13.29 -33.82 3.08
N GLU A 435 13.68 -33.91 4.34
CA GLU A 435 12.88 -34.54 5.41
C GLU A 435 11.65 -33.70 5.77
N ILE A 436 11.80 -32.38 5.83
CA ILE A 436 10.70 -31.45 6.11
C ILE A 436 9.64 -31.55 5.00
N VAL A 437 10.07 -31.48 3.74
CA VAL A 437 9.16 -31.60 2.59
C VAL A 437 8.48 -32.96 2.55
N ALA A 438 9.23 -34.04 2.80
CA ALA A 438 8.67 -35.42 2.88
C ALA A 438 7.62 -35.54 4.00
N PHE A 439 7.78 -34.82 5.09
CA PHE A 439 6.79 -34.75 6.17
C PHE A 439 5.54 -33.96 5.75
N LEU A 440 5.69 -32.85 5.05
CA LEU A 440 4.59 -31.96 4.68
C LEU A 440 3.71 -32.50 3.56
N ILE A 441 4.27 -33.23 2.62
CA ILE A 441 3.52 -33.76 1.46
C ILE A 441 2.31 -34.60 1.87
N PRO A 442 2.40 -35.58 2.79
CA PRO A 442 1.23 -36.35 3.22
C PRO A 442 0.14 -35.52 3.90
N LEU A 443 0.51 -34.38 4.51
CA LEU A 443 -0.45 -33.49 5.17
C LEU A 443 -1.36 -32.77 4.18
N LEU A 444 -1.01 -32.74 2.91
CA LEU A 444 -1.90 -32.26 1.85
C LEU A 444 -3.14 -33.12 1.69
N ASP A 445 -3.11 -34.36 2.17
CA ASP A 445 -4.22 -35.30 2.15
C ASP A 445 -4.84 -35.52 3.53
N ASP A 446 -4.53 -34.69 4.52
CA ASP A 446 -5.06 -34.79 5.87
C ASP A 446 -6.60 -34.66 5.88
N LYS A 447 -7.23 -35.33 6.83
CA LYS A 447 -8.70 -35.28 6.98
C LYS A 447 -9.22 -33.89 7.37
N PHE A 448 -8.42 -33.09 8.06
CA PHE A 448 -8.78 -31.72 8.46
C PHE A 448 -8.45 -30.70 7.38
N ALA A 449 -9.46 -29.96 6.94
CA ALA A 449 -9.29 -28.94 5.92
C ALA A 449 -8.25 -27.88 6.29
N LEU A 450 -8.22 -27.45 7.55
CA LEU A 450 -7.26 -26.44 8.01
C LEU A 450 -5.81 -26.96 8.01
N ILE A 451 -5.58 -28.25 8.19
CA ILE A 451 -4.23 -28.84 8.03
C ILE A 451 -3.85 -28.91 6.56
N ARG A 452 -4.75 -29.30 5.66
CA ARG A 452 -4.49 -29.25 4.23
C ARG A 452 -4.14 -27.84 3.77
N SER A 453 -4.91 -26.85 4.24
CA SER A 453 -4.71 -25.44 3.92
C SER A 453 -3.35 -24.90 4.39
N ILE A 454 -3.00 -25.13 5.66
CA ILE A 454 -1.72 -24.65 6.20
C ILE A 454 -0.51 -25.36 5.58
N SER A 455 -0.69 -26.62 5.22
CA SER A 455 0.36 -27.39 4.56
C SER A 455 0.68 -26.84 3.17
N CYS A 456 -0.34 -26.43 2.42
CA CYS A 456 -0.17 -25.72 1.16
C CYS A 456 0.65 -24.44 1.34
N TRP A 457 0.27 -23.63 2.30
CA TRP A 457 0.98 -22.36 2.59
C TRP A 457 2.42 -22.61 3.01
N THR A 458 2.65 -23.55 3.92
CA THR A 458 4.00 -23.86 4.42
C THR A 458 4.91 -24.36 3.28
N LEU A 459 4.41 -25.24 2.41
CA LEU A 459 5.16 -25.68 1.23
C LEU A 459 5.50 -24.50 0.30
N SER A 460 4.59 -23.54 0.15
CA SER A 460 4.87 -22.34 -0.65
C SER A 460 6.02 -21.50 -0.08
N ARG A 461 6.17 -21.46 1.23
CA ARG A 461 7.27 -20.77 1.89
C ARG A 461 8.64 -21.40 1.61
N PHE A 462 8.68 -22.69 1.30
CA PHE A 462 9.88 -23.41 0.90
C PHE A 462 10.05 -23.53 -0.63
N SER A 463 9.16 -22.97 -1.42
CA SER A 463 9.12 -23.14 -2.89
C SER A 463 10.44 -22.86 -3.57
N LYS A 464 11.09 -21.75 -3.25
CA LYS A 464 12.38 -21.36 -3.82
C LYS A 464 13.45 -22.46 -3.65
N TYR A 465 13.52 -23.03 -2.46
CA TYR A 465 14.52 -24.03 -2.10
C TYR A 465 14.18 -25.39 -2.69
N ILE A 466 12.90 -25.74 -2.76
CA ILE A 466 12.42 -26.95 -3.42
C ILE A 466 12.79 -26.91 -4.91
N VAL A 467 12.62 -25.77 -5.56
CA VAL A 467 12.96 -25.57 -6.97
C VAL A 467 14.48 -25.64 -7.17
N GLN A 468 15.28 -25.02 -6.29
CA GLN A 468 16.75 -25.09 -6.37
C GLN A 468 17.27 -26.54 -6.29
N ASP A 469 16.65 -27.38 -5.49
CA ASP A 469 17.04 -28.77 -5.32
C ASP A 469 16.54 -29.68 -6.45
N SER A 470 15.67 -29.23 -7.34
CA SER A 470 15.08 -30.01 -8.42
C SER A 470 16.10 -30.44 -9.49
N GLY A 471 17.30 -29.89 -9.46
CA GLY A 471 18.38 -30.24 -10.38
C GLY A 471 18.92 -31.67 -10.21
N ASN A 472 18.70 -32.33 -9.07
CA ASN A 472 19.08 -33.72 -8.86
C ASN A 472 17.83 -34.63 -8.86
N LYS A 473 18.01 -35.92 -8.98
CA LYS A 473 16.91 -36.89 -9.11
C LYS A 473 15.96 -36.85 -7.91
N LYS A 474 16.48 -36.84 -6.67
CA LYS A 474 15.69 -36.86 -5.44
C LYS A 474 14.92 -35.53 -5.27
N GLY A 475 15.56 -34.38 -5.51
CA GLY A 475 14.94 -33.10 -5.47
C GLY A 475 13.87 -32.93 -6.54
N TYR A 476 14.09 -33.47 -7.73
CA TYR A 476 13.12 -33.49 -8.80
C TYR A 476 11.85 -34.29 -8.45
N GLU A 477 12.02 -35.47 -7.86
CA GLU A 477 10.91 -36.30 -7.41
C GLU A 477 10.09 -35.60 -6.32
N GLN A 478 10.74 -34.90 -5.39
CA GLN A 478 10.06 -34.10 -4.38
C GLN A 478 9.31 -32.91 -4.99
N PHE A 479 9.94 -32.20 -5.90
CA PHE A 479 9.29 -31.10 -6.62
C PHE A 479 8.04 -31.58 -7.36
N ASP A 480 8.13 -32.71 -8.05
CA ASP A 480 7.02 -33.31 -8.75
C ASP A 480 5.88 -33.70 -7.80
N SER A 481 6.20 -34.24 -6.63
CA SER A 481 5.23 -34.60 -5.60
C SER A 481 4.54 -33.39 -5.00
N VAL A 482 5.27 -32.32 -4.77
CA VAL A 482 4.69 -31.05 -4.29
C VAL A 482 3.77 -30.44 -5.34
N LEU A 483 4.22 -30.37 -6.59
CA LEU A 483 3.43 -29.86 -7.70
C LEU A 483 2.13 -30.64 -7.87
N THR A 484 2.21 -31.95 -7.94
CA THR A 484 1.06 -32.84 -8.08
C THR A 484 0.10 -32.71 -6.89
N GLY A 485 0.63 -32.64 -5.68
CA GLY A 485 -0.16 -32.47 -4.46
C GLY A 485 -0.92 -31.15 -4.43
N LEU A 486 -0.26 -30.07 -4.81
CA LEU A 486 -0.91 -28.74 -4.89
C LEU A 486 -1.98 -28.71 -5.97
N LEU A 487 -1.72 -29.27 -7.15
CA LEU A 487 -2.72 -29.35 -8.23
C LEU A 487 -3.95 -30.14 -7.81
N ARG A 488 -3.75 -31.25 -7.07
CA ARG A 488 -4.88 -32.02 -6.51
C ARG A 488 -5.68 -31.21 -5.52
N ARG A 489 -5.04 -30.40 -4.66
CA ARG A 489 -5.73 -29.55 -3.69
C ARG A 489 -6.38 -28.33 -4.32
N ILE A 490 -5.93 -27.86 -5.45
CA ILE A 490 -6.65 -26.85 -6.26
C ILE A 490 -8.06 -27.36 -6.60
N LEU A 491 -8.21 -28.66 -6.82
CA LEU A 491 -9.52 -29.30 -7.08
C LEU A 491 -10.20 -29.85 -5.80
N ASP A 492 -9.76 -29.44 -4.62
CA ASP A 492 -10.40 -29.80 -3.35
C ASP A 492 -11.85 -29.31 -3.32
N ILE A 493 -12.69 -30.00 -2.58
CA ILE A 493 -14.09 -29.60 -2.37
C ILE A 493 -14.23 -28.46 -1.35
N ASN A 494 -13.23 -28.26 -0.49
CA ASN A 494 -13.24 -27.23 0.53
C ASN A 494 -12.72 -25.90 -0.03
N LYS A 495 -13.48 -24.82 0.14
CA LYS A 495 -13.14 -23.49 -0.40
C LYS A 495 -11.82 -22.93 0.12
N ARG A 496 -11.51 -23.12 1.40
CA ARG A 496 -10.25 -22.62 2.00
C ARG A 496 -9.04 -23.36 1.48
N VAL A 497 -9.19 -24.67 1.27
CA VAL A 497 -8.12 -25.47 0.69
C VAL A 497 -7.90 -25.08 -0.78
N GLN A 498 -8.97 -24.86 -1.53
CA GLN A 498 -8.89 -24.35 -2.90
C GLN A 498 -8.07 -23.05 -2.96
N GLU A 499 -8.43 -22.10 -2.11
CA GLU A 499 -7.74 -20.79 -2.00
C GLU A 499 -6.26 -20.95 -1.66
N ALA A 500 -5.96 -21.70 -0.61
CA ALA A 500 -4.60 -21.94 -0.15
C ALA A 500 -3.74 -22.67 -1.18
N ALA A 501 -4.29 -23.69 -1.83
CA ALA A 501 -3.59 -24.49 -2.83
C ALA A 501 -3.30 -23.66 -4.10
N CYS A 502 -4.27 -22.89 -4.55
CA CYS A 502 -4.11 -22.04 -5.72
C CYS A 502 -3.08 -20.92 -5.48
N SER A 503 -3.12 -20.28 -4.31
CA SER A 503 -2.12 -19.28 -3.91
C SER A 503 -0.72 -19.88 -3.78
N ALA A 504 -0.62 -21.04 -3.16
CA ALA A 504 0.66 -21.74 -3.01
C ALA A 504 1.23 -22.16 -4.36
N PHE A 505 0.37 -22.60 -5.27
CA PHE A 505 0.77 -22.95 -6.62
C PHE A 505 1.25 -21.73 -7.42
N ALA A 506 0.58 -20.60 -7.30
CA ALA A 506 1.03 -19.34 -7.90
C ALA A 506 2.42 -18.93 -7.41
N THR A 507 2.68 -19.05 -6.11
CA THR A 507 4.02 -18.81 -5.54
C THR A 507 5.07 -19.76 -6.12
N LEU A 508 4.74 -21.03 -6.27
CA LEU A 508 5.65 -22.03 -6.88
C LEU A 508 5.94 -21.69 -8.35
N GLU A 509 4.94 -21.22 -9.10
CA GLU A 509 5.10 -20.82 -10.50
C GLU A 509 6.14 -19.71 -10.67
N GLU A 510 6.17 -18.75 -9.77
CA GLU A 510 7.14 -17.63 -9.81
C GLU A 510 8.58 -18.11 -9.76
N GLU A 511 8.83 -19.19 -9.04
CA GLU A 511 10.19 -19.73 -8.82
C GLU A 511 10.59 -20.82 -9.82
N ALA A 512 9.66 -21.42 -10.54
CA ALA A 512 9.86 -22.69 -11.26
C ALA A 512 9.61 -22.59 -12.76
N ALA A 513 9.95 -21.48 -13.40
CA ALA A 513 9.66 -21.22 -14.82
C ALA A 513 10.05 -22.37 -15.76
N GLU A 514 11.27 -22.92 -15.63
CA GLU A 514 11.77 -23.97 -16.51
C GLU A 514 11.18 -25.34 -16.20
N GLU A 515 10.96 -25.61 -14.92
CA GLU A 515 10.44 -26.87 -14.43
C GLU A 515 8.96 -27.07 -14.76
N LEU A 516 8.22 -25.98 -14.94
CA LEU A 516 6.80 -26.01 -15.29
C LEU A 516 6.54 -26.35 -16.76
N ALA A 517 7.43 -25.95 -17.65
CA ALA A 517 7.24 -26.08 -19.08
C ALA A 517 6.92 -27.52 -19.54
N PRO A 518 7.60 -28.59 -19.05
CA PRO A 518 7.26 -29.95 -19.42
C PRO A 518 5.91 -30.43 -18.92
N ARG A 519 5.30 -29.72 -17.98
CA ARG A 519 4.05 -30.10 -17.31
C ARG A 519 2.89 -29.17 -17.63
N LEU A 520 3.02 -28.29 -18.62
CA LEU A 520 2.04 -27.28 -18.96
C LEU A 520 0.66 -27.83 -19.22
N GLU A 521 0.55 -28.93 -19.94
CA GLU A 521 -0.74 -29.53 -20.27
C GLU A 521 -1.53 -29.92 -19.02
N VAL A 522 -0.88 -30.60 -18.09
CA VAL A 522 -1.51 -31.04 -16.82
C VAL A 522 -1.89 -29.83 -15.97
N ILE A 523 -0.99 -28.85 -15.87
CA ILE A 523 -1.22 -27.62 -15.11
C ILE A 523 -2.43 -26.86 -15.67
N LEU A 524 -2.47 -26.66 -16.98
CA LEU A 524 -3.57 -25.95 -17.62
C LEU A 524 -4.89 -26.68 -17.47
N GLN A 525 -4.90 -28.01 -17.58
CA GLN A 525 -6.11 -28.81 -17.35
C GLN A 525 -6.66 -28.61 -15.93
N HIS A 526 -5.79 -28.61 -14.91
CA HIS A 526 -6.20 -28.40 -13.53
C HIS A 526 -6.70 -26.96 -13.30
N LEU A 527 -5.97 -25.97 -13.77
CA LEU A 527 -6.36 -24.56 -13.64
C LEU A 527 -7.69 -24.27 -14.33
N MET A 528 -7.92 -24.79 -15.52
CA MET A 528 -9.15 -24.56 -16.25
C MET A 528 -10.33 -25.38 -15.69
N CYS A 529 -10.06 -26.53 -15.08
CA CYS A 529 -11.05 -27.24 -14.29
C CYS A 529 -11.49 -26.44 -13.06
N ALA A 530 -10.53 -25.87 -12.35
CA ALA A 530 -10.79 -24.95 -11.24
C ALA A 530 -11.55 -23.70 -11.71
N PHE A 531 -11.20 -23.16 -12.84
CA PHE A 531 -11.86 -22.01 -13.45
C PHE A 531 -13.35 -22.27 -13.68
N ALA A 532 -13.69 -23.46 -14.16
CA ALA A 532 -15.08 -23.86 -14.36
C ALA A 532 -15.85 -24.15 -13.06
N LYS A 533 -15.13 -24.56 -11.99
CA LYS A 533 -15.68 -25.08 -10.77
C LYS A 533 -15.78 -24.03 -9.65
N TYR A 534 -14.82 -23.12 -9.56
CA TYR A 534 -14.71 -22.18 -8.44
C TYR A 534 -15.84 -21.16 -8.43
N GLN A 535 -16.26 -20.80 -7.23
CA GLN A 535 -17.15 -19.67 -7.02
C GLN A 535 -16.35 -18.35 -7.14
N ARG A 536 -17.06 -17.26 -7.24
CA ARG A 536 -16.53 -15.92 -7.55
C ARG A 536 -15.35 -15.49 -6.68
N ARG A 537 -15.41 -15.78 -5.39
CA ARG A 537 -14.35 -15.48 -4.44
C ARG A 537 -13.02 -16.12 -4.85
N ASN A 538 -13.01 -17.43 -5.05
CA ASN A 538 -11.81 -18.19 -5.36
C ASN A 538 -11.39 -18.04 -6.83
N LEU A 539 -12.32 -17.71 -7.71
CA LEU A 539 -12.05 -17.50 -9.13
C LEU A 539 -11.00 -16.40 -9.36
N ARG A 540 -10.97 -15.39 -8.51
CA ARG A 540 -9.96 -14.31 -8.57
C ARG A 540 -8.54 -14.85 -8.46
N ILE A 541 -8.32 -15.84 -7.61
CA ILE A 541 -7.01 -16.45 -7.41
C ILE A 541 -6.59 -17.27 -8.63
N VAL A 542 -7.55 -17.89 -9.33
CA VAL A 542 -7.28 -18.62 -10.57
C VAL A 542 -6.79 -17.69 -11.67
N TYR A 543 -7.39 -16.51 -11.81
CA TYR A 543 -6.91 -15.50 -12.75
C TYR A 543 -5.44 -15.14 -12.47
N ASP A 544 -5.11 -14.94 -11.20
CA ASP A 544 -3.75 -14.63 -10.79
C ASP A 544 -2.79 -15.79 -11.09
N ALA A 545 -3.18 -17.02 -10.80
CA ALA A 545 -2.38 -18.21 -11.12
C ALA A 545 -2.14 -18.37 -12.63
N ILE A 546 -3.15 -18.13 -13.45
CA ILE A 546 -3.02 -18.17 -14.91
C ILE A 546 -2.05 -17.09 -15.40
N GLY A 547 -2.20 -15.87 -14.90
CA GLY A 547 -1.30 -14.77 -15.25
C GLY A 547 0.14 -15.05 -14.84
N THR A 548 0.35 -15.59 -13.64
CA THR A 548 1.68 -16.00 -13.13
C THR A 548 2.31 -17.08 -14.02
N LEU A 549 1.51 -18.08 -14.39
CA LEU A 549 1.98 -19.14 -15.30
C LEU A 549 2.41 -18.55 -16.65
N ALA A 550 1.62 -17.67 -17.22
CA ALA A 550 1.94 -17.04 -18.50
C ALA A 550 3.25 -16.25 -18.43
N ASP A 551 3.45 -15.48 -17.36
CA ASP A 551 4.70 -14.74 -17.17
C ASP A 551 5.90 -15.65 -16.95
N ALA A 552 5.72 -16.75 -16.23
CA ALA A 552 6.79 -17.70 -15.92
C ALA A 552 7.27 -18.48 -17.15
N VAL A 553 6.33 -19.01 -17.92
CA VAL A 553 6.69 -19.88 -19.06
C VAL A 553 6.86 -19.12 -20.39
N GLY A 554 6.30 -17.91 -20.47
CA GLY A 554 6.43 -17.04 -21.63
C GLY A 554 5.97 -17.70 -22.95
N GLU A 555 6.79 -17.59 -23.97
CA GLU A 555 6.48 -18.09 -25.34
C GLU A 555 6.25 -19.59 -25.42
N LYS A 556 6.69 -20.37 -24.44
CA LYS A 556 6.44 -21.83 -24.37
C LYS A 556 4.94 -22.14 -24.28
N LEU A 557 4.14 -21.16 -23.81
CA LEU A 557 2.68 -21.28 -23.77
C LEU A 557 2.04 -21.21 -25.17
N ASN A 558 2.73 -20.66 -26.15
CA ASN A 558 2.20 -20.46 -27.51
C ASN A 558 2.30 -21.75 -28.33
N GLN A 559 1.47 -22.75 -27.99
CA GLN A 559 1.31 -23.98 -28.73
C GLN A 559 -0.16 -24.33 -28.86
N PRO A 560 -0.61 -24.88 -29.99
CA PRO A 560 -2.04 -25.16 -30.23
C PRO A 560 -2.71 -25.99 -29.13
N VAL A 561 -2.00 -27.00 -28.61
CA VAL A 561 -2.52 -27.86 -27.52
C VAL A 561 -2.84 -27.05 -26.27
N TYR A 562 -1.97 -26.14 -25.88
CA TYR A 562 -2.16 -25.32 -24.69
C TYR A 562 -3.23 -24.24 -24.90
N LEU A 563 -3.25 -23.63 -26.06
CA LEU A 563 -4.25 -22.61 -26.38
C LEU A 563 -5.67 -23.18 -26.47
N GLU A 564 -5.83 -24.43 -26.93
CA GLU A 564 -7.12 -25.11 -26.95
C GLU A 564 -7.68 -25.38 -25.54
N ILE A 565 -6.82 -25.55 -24.56
CA ILE A 565 -7.21 -25.74 -23.15
C ILE A 565 -7.51 -24.39 -22.49
N LEU A 566 -6.65 -23.41 -22.70
CA LEU A 566 -6.62 -22.14 -21.96
C LEU A 566 -7.65 -21.13 -22.49
N MET A 567 -7.65 -20.88 -23.80
CA MET A 567 -8.34 -19.72 -24.35
C MET A 567 -9.86 -19.84 -24.44
N PRO A 568 -10.49 -20.97 -24.82
CA PRO A 568 -11.93 -21.03 -24.95
C PRO A 568 -12.71 -20.66 -23.69
N PRO A 569 -12.38 -21.16 -22.48
CA PRO A 569 -13.07 -20.74 -21.26
C PRO A 569 -12.83 -19.27 -20.92
N LEU A 570 -11.64 -18.74 -21.15
CA LEU A 570 -11.32 -17.33 -20.90
C LEU A 570 -12.08 -16.41 -21.86
N ILE A 571 -12.18 -16.78 -23.13
CA ILE A 571 -12.93 -16.02 -24.14
C ILE A 571 -14.43 -16.02 -23.80
N ALA A 572 -14.98 -17.16 -23.39
CA ALA A 572 -16.35 -17.26 -22.94
C ALA A 572 -16.63 -16.33 -21.77
N LYS A 573 -15.73 -16.30 -20.79
CA LYS A 573 -15.83 -15.38 -19.65
C LYS A 573 -15.71 -13.92 -20.07
N TRP A 574 -14.80 -13.63 -20.97
CA TRP A 574 -14.61 -12.30 -21.55
C TRP A 574 -15.91 -11.76 -22.17
N GLN A 575 -16.65 -12.60 -22.88
CA GLN A 575 -17.92 -12.23 -23.48
C GLN A 575 -19.05 -12.09 -22.45
N GLN A 576 -18.99 -12.84 -21.36
CA GLN A 576 -20.02 -12.87 -20.32
C GLN A 576 -19.94 -11.70 -19.34
N VAL A 577 -18.75 -11.26 -18.97
CA VAL A 577 -18.53 -10.23 -17.94
C VAL A 577 -18.85 -8.85 -18.53
N SER A 578 -19.67 -8.05 -17.85
CA SER A 578 -20.01 -6.70 -18.28
C SER A 578 -18.88 -5.71 -18.01
N ASN A 579 -18.88 -4.58 -18.72
CA ASN A 579 -17.88 -3.51 -18.54
C ASN A 579 -17.99 -2.76 -17.18
N SER A 580 -19.05 -2.98 -16.44
CA SER A 580 -19.25 -2.41 -15.10
C SER A 580 -18.91 -3.38 -13.96
N ASP A 581 -18.63 -4.63 -14.29
CA ASP A 581 -18.30 -5.66 -13.30
C ASP A 581 -16.82 -5.58 -12.90
N LYS A 582 -16.55 -5.43 -11.63
CA LYS A 582 -15.16 -5.36 -11.10
C LYS A 582 -14.34 -6.62 -11.36
N ASP A 583 -14.98 -7.76 -11.57
CA ASP A 583 -14.28 -9.00 -11.94
C ASP A 583 -13.61 -8.91 -13.33
N LEU A 584 -14.07 -7.99 -14.17
CA LEU A 584 -13.41 -7.70 -15.44
C LEU A 584 -11.96 -7.21 -15.24
N LEU A 585 -11.68 -6.50 -14.17
CA LEU A 585 -10.32 -6.00 -13.87
C LEU A 585 -9.31 -7.14 -13.79
N ARG A 586 -9.65 -8.21 -13.09
CA ARG A 586 -8.79 -9.39 -12.98
C ARG A 586 -8.61 -10.11 -14.31
N LEU A 587 -9.68 -10.16 -15.08
CA LEU A 587 -9.62 -10.74 -16.43
C LEU A 587 -8.74 -9.91 -17.37
N LEU A 588 -8.81 -8.59 -17.30
CA LEU A 588 -7.93 -7.69 -18.06
C LEU A 588 -6.46 -7.91 -17.71
N GLU A 589 -6.13 -8.01 -16.42
CA GLU A 589 -4.77 -8.32 -15.95
C GLU A 589 -4.29 -9.68 -16.47
N CYS A 590 -5.14 -10.69 -16.42
CA CYS A 590 -4.85 -12.02 -16.93
C CYS A 590 -4.55 -12.00 -18.44
N PHE A 591 -5.37 -11.32 -19.21
CA PHE A 591 -5.15 -11.17 -20.67
C PHE A 591 -3.89 -10.37 -20.98
N THR A 592 -3.51 -9.42 -20.15
CA THR A 592 -2.25 -8.68 -20.29
C THR A 592 -1.04 -9.64 -20.23
N SER A 593 -1.00 -10.50 -19.24
CA SER A 593 0.06 -11.51 -19.09
C SER A 593 0.06 -12.50 -20.25
N ILE A 594 -1.11 -12.95 -20.68
CA ILE A 594 -1.24 -13.90 -21.80
C ILE A 594 -0.79 -13.26 -23.12
N ALA A 595 -1.18 -12.01 -23.39
CA ALA A 595 -0.79 -11.31 -24.61
C ALA A 595 0.74 -11.14 -24.69
N GLN A 596 1.38 -10.80 -23.60
CA GLN A 596 2.83 -10.69 -23.52
C GLN A 596 3.52 -12.06 -23.72
N ALA A 597 2.97 -13.10 -23.13
CA ALA A 597 3.53 -14.46 -23.22
C ALA A 597 3.40 -15.05 -24.63
N LEU A 598 2.24 -14.92 -25.25
CA LEU A 598 1.98 -15.48 -26.59
C LEU A 598 2.67 -14.68 -27.70
N GLY A 599 2.99 -13.42 -27.46
CA GLY A 599 3.58 -12.57 -28.49
C GLY A 599 2.68 -12.50 -29.72
N THR A 600 3.24 -12.75 -30.91
CA THR A 600 2.50 -12.74 -32.18
C THR A 600 1.42 -13.83 -32.26
N GLY A 601 1.50 -14.86 -31.44
CA GLY A 601 0.48 -15.90 -31.32
C GLY A 601 -0.87 -15.39 -30.80
N PHE A 602 -0.89 -14.23 -30.16
CA PHE A 602 -2.13 -13.60 -29.70
C PHE A 602 -2.93 -12.93 -30.84
N SER A 603 -2.37 -12.82 -32.02
CA SER A 603 -2.99 -12.16 -33.18
C SER A 603 -4.38 -12.69 -33.54
N GLN A 604 -4.65 -13.96 -33.30
CA GLN A 604 -5.97 -14.57 -33.54
C GLN A 604 -7.05 -14.09 -32.55
N PHE A 605 -6.69 -13.43 -31.46
CA PHE A 605 -7.60 -12.92 -30.42
C PHE A 605 -7.58 -11.39 -30.30
N ASP A 606 -6.71 -10.72 -31.01
CA ASP A 606 -6.32 -9.33 -30.77
C ASP A 606 -7.43 -8.31 -30.97
N GLN A 607 -8.21 -8.43 -32.06
CA GLN A 607 -9.18 -7.41 -32.43
C GLN A 607 -10.31 -7.22 -31.40
N PRO A 608 -11.01 -8.25 -30.91
CA PRO A 608 -12.05 -8.06 -29.91
C PRO A 608 -11.51 -7.53 -28.60
N VAL A 609 -10.31 -7.95 -28.21
CA VAL A 609 -9.65 -7.51 -26.98
C VAL A 609 -9.27 -6.04 -27.08
N PHE A 610 -8.62 -5.66 -28.16
CA PHE A 610 -8.23 -4.26 -28.42
C PHE A 610 -9.47 -3.34 -28.45
N GLN A 611 -10.51 -3.73 -29.21
CA GLN A 611 -11.71 -2.92 -29.34
C GLN A 611 -12.42 -2.73 -27.99
N ARG A 612 -12.47 -3.76 -27.17
CA ARG A 612 -13.08 -3.66 -25.85
C ARG A 612 -12.30 -2.70 -24.93
N CYS A 613 -10.97 -2.74 -24.96
CA CYS A 613 -10.13 -1.78 -24.21
C CYS A 613 -10.42 -0.34 -24.62
N ILE A 614 -10.54 -0.09 -25.93
CA ILE A 614 -10.91 1.24 -26.45
C ILE A 614 -12.29 1.66 -25.93
N ASN A 615 -13.28 0.79 -26.01
CA ASN A 615 -14.64 1.06 -25.54
C ASN A 615 -14.68 1.35 -24.03
N ILE A 616 -13.93 0.59 -23.22
CA ILE A 616 -13.86 0.80 -21.77
C ILE A 616 -13.26 2.17 -21.44
N ILE A 617 -12.13 2.52 -22.05
CA ILE A 617 -11.48 3.81 -21.84
C ILE A 617 -12.42 4.95 -22.23
N GLN A 618 -13.04 4.87 -23.39
CA GLN A 618 -13.97 5.88 -23.90
C GLN A 618 -15.18 6.05 -22.98
N THR A 619 -15.78 4.95 -22.55
CA THR A 619 -16.93 4.95 -21.64
C THR A 619 -16.58 5.55 -20.28
N GLN A 620 -15.42 5.21 -19.71
CA GLN A 620 -14.97 5.74 -18.42
C GLN A 620 -14.62 7.22 -18.49
N GLN A 621 -14.03 7.67 -19.58
CA GLN A 621 -13.77 9.10 -19.77
C GLN A 621 -15.09 9.90 -19.87
N LEU A 622 -16.10 9.34 -20.52
CA LEU A 622 -17.45 9.91 -20.54
C LEU A 622 -18.09 9.89 -19.15
N ALA A 623 -17.95 8.79 -18.40
CA ALA A 623 -18.51 8.64 -17.05
C ALA A 623 -17.92 9.65 -16.07
N LYS A 624 -16.69 10.08 -16.25
CA LYS A 624 -16.05 11.11 -15.44
C LYS A 624 -16.77 12.46 -15.51
N VAL A 625 -17.34 12.77 -16.68
CA VAL A 625 -18.04 14.03 -16.95
C VAL A 625 -19.56 13.88 -16.80
N ASP A 626 -20.12 12.79 -17.32
CA ASP A 626 -21.57 12.53 -17.35
C ASP A 626 -21.86 11.04 -17.13
N PRO A 627 -21.94 10.59 -15.86
CA PRO A 627 -22.20 9.17 -15.55
C PRO A 627 -23.53 8.64 -16.09
N ILE A 628 -24.54 9.51 -16.22
CA ILE A 628 -25.87 9.11 -16.70
C ILE A 628 -25.82 8.74 -18.18
N SER A 629 -25.18 9.56 -19.01
CA SER A 629 -25.01 9.28 -20.44
C SER A 629 -24.09 8.10 -20.70
N ALA A 630 -23.08 7.90 -19.83
CA ALA A 630 -22.17 6.76 -19.93
C ALA A 630 -22.84 5.42 -19.55
N GLY A 631 -23.85 5.46 -18.68
CA GLY A 631 -24.54 4.28 -18.17
C GLY A 631 -23.74 3.47 -17.14
N VAL A 632 -22.59 3.98 -16.72
CA VAL A 632 -21.72 3.38 -15.69
C VAL A 632 -21.19 4.45 -14.76
N GLN A 633 -20.79 4.05 -13.56
CA GLN A 633 -20.08 4.94 -12.63
C GLN A 633 -18.61 4.99 -13.00
N TYR A 634 -17.99 6.16 -12.80
CA TYR A 634 -16.55 6.33 -13.03
C TYR A 634 -15.74 5.49 -12.03
N ASP A 635 -14.82 4.70 -12.56
CA ASP A 635 -13.83 3.96 -11.80
C ASP A 635 -12.53 3.96 -12.60
N LYS A 636 -11.50 4.62 -12.07
CA LYS A 636 -10.19 4.76 -12.74
C LYS A 636 -9.53 3.42 -13.06
N GLU A 637 -9.77 2.39 -12.25
CA GLU A 637 -9.14 1.08 -12.41
C GLU A 637 -9.45 0.44 -13.78
N PHE A 638 -10.64 0.67 -14.31
CA PHE A 638 -10.99 0.21 -15.66
C PHE A 638 -10.13 0.84 -16.74
N ILE A 639 -9.80 2.14 -16.60
CA ILE A 639 -8.91 2.82 -17.53
C ILE A 639 -7.48 2.30 -17.37
N VAL A 640 -6.99 2.19 -16.15
CA VAL A 640 -5.63 1.71 -15.84
C VAL A 640 -5.42 0.30 -16.41
N CYS A 641 -6.29 -0.64 -16.10
CA CYS A 641 -6.18 -2.02 -16.56
C CYS A 641 -6.31 -2.13 -18.08
N SER A 642 -7.17 -1.32 -18.69
CA SER A 642 -7.32 -1.30 -20.16
C SER A 642 -6.08 -0.74 -20.85
N LEU A 643 -5.47 0.32 -20.32
CA LEU A 643 -4.22 0.87 -20.83
C LEU A 643 -3.08 -0.16 -20.70
N ASP A 644 -3.00 -0.84 -19.55
CA ASP A 644 -1.99 -1.87 -19.31
C ASP A 644 -2.15 -3.06 -20.28
N LEU A 645 -3.37 -3.46 -20.57
CA LEU A 645 -3.63 -4.50 -21.57
C LEU A 645 -3.25 -4.04 -22.97
N LEU A 646 -3.51 -2.80 -23.33
CA LEU A 646 -3.05 -2.23 -24.60
C LEU A 646 -1.52 -2.21 -24.70
N SER A 647 -0.82 -1.91 -23.62
CA SER A 647 0.64 -2.02 -23.54
C SER A 647 1.11 -3.46 -23.75
N GLY A 648 0.46 -4.42 -23.09
CA GLY A 648 0.74 -5.86 -23.25
C GLY A 648 0.53 -6.33 -24.68
N LEU A 649 -0.53 -5.90 -25.34
CA LEU A 649 -0.81 -6.16 -26.76
C LEU A 649 0.28 -5.56 -27.65
N THR A 650 0.70 -4.34 -27.38
CA THR A 650 1.75 -3.65 -28.14
C THR A 650 3.06 -4.38 -28.04
N GLU A 651 3.47 -4.77 -26.85
CA GLU A 651 4.68 -5.55 -26.62
C GLU A 651 4.64 -6.92 -27.30
N GLY A 652 3.51 -7.60 -27.17
CA GLY A 652 3.35 -8.94 -27.69
C GLY A 652 3.26 -8.99 -29.22
N LEU A 653 2.37 -8.20 -29.79
CA LEU A 653 2.12 -8.20 -31.22
C LEU A 653 3.18 -7.49 -32.04
N GLN A 654 3.97 -6.63 -31.42
CA GLN A 654 4.96 -5.79 -32.11
C GLN A 654 4.31 -5.05 -33.30
N GLY A 655 4.87 -5.12 -34.50
CA GLY A 655 4.30 -4.48 -35.70
C GLY A 655 2.87 -4.90 -36.06
N GLY A 656 2.41 -6.03 -35.57
CA GLY A 656 1.04 -6.50 -35.79
C GLY A 656 -0.06 -5.64 -35.18
N ILE A 657 0.26 -4.77 -34.22
CA ILE A 657 -0.73 -3.87 -33.61
C ILE A 657 -1.06 -2.66 -34.49
N GLU A 658 -0.24 -2.36 -35.46
CA GLU A 658 -0.36 -1.11 -36.27
C GLU A 658 -1.73 -0.96 -36.94
N SER A 659 -2.26 -2.01 -37.54
CA SER A 659 -3.58 -1.99 -38.19
C SER A 659 -4.71 -1.70 -37.22
N LEU A 660 -4.63 -2.21 -35.99
CA LEU A 660 -5.63 -1.95 -34.94
C LEU A 660 -5.58 -0.50 -34.46
N VAL A 661 -4.40 0.03 -34.27
CA VAL A 661 -4.19 1.45 -33.87
C VAL A 661 -4.65 2.38 -34.98
N ALA A 662 -4.32 2.08 -36.23
CA ALA A 662 -4.67 2.91 -37.38
C ALA A 662 -6.22 3.06 -37.57
N GLN A 663 -6.98 2.03 -37.25
CA GLN A 663 -8.44 1.98 -37.39
C GLN A 663 -9.19 2.47 -36.16
N SER A 664 -8.50 2.95 -35.13
CA SER A 664 -9.07 3.37 -33.86
C SER A 664 -8.78 4.84 -33.56
N ASN A 665 -9.45 5.36 -32.54
CA ASN A 665 -9.19 6.70 -31.97
C ASN A 665 -8.25 6.63 -30.74
N LEU A 666 -7.40 5.61 -30.65
CA LEU A 666 -6.51 5.40 -29.49
C LEU A 666 -5.61 6.61 -29.24
N ARG A 667 -5.07 7.23 -30.28
CA ARG A 667 -4.20 8.42 -30.14
C ARG A 667 -4.85 9.52 -29.31
N ASP A 668 -6.09 9.86 -29.62
CA ASP A 668 -6.80 10.96 -28.95
C ASP A 668 -7.22 10.56 -27.53
N LEU A 669 -7.67 9.32 -27.34
CA LEU A 669 -7.99 8.78 -26.01
C LEU A 669 -6.75 8.71 -25.12
N LEU A 670 -5.62 8.28 -25.67
CA LEU A 670 -4.36 8.16 -24.96
C LEU A 670 -3.84 9.55 -24.53
N LEU A 671 -3.90 10.54 -25.39
CA LEU A 671 -3.49 11.90 -25.03
C LEU A 671 -4.37 12.44 -23.89
N GLN A 672 -5.66 12.18 -23.92
CA GLN A 672 -6.58 12.56 -22.84
C GLN A 672 -6.21 11.86 -21.52
N CYS A 673 -5.83 10.59 -21.56
CA CYS A 673 -5.35 9.86 -20.40
C CYS A 673 -4.00 10.41 -19.86
N CYS A 674 -3.11 10.85 -20.73
CA CYS A 674 -1.85 11.51 -20.33
C CYS A 674 -2.10 12.83 -19.57
N MET A 675 -3.24 13.47 -19.80
CA MET A 675 -3.65 14.71 -19.14
C MET A 675 -4.62 14.47 -17.97
N ASP A 676 -4.90 13.24 -17.62
CA ASP A 676 -5.83 12.91 -16.54
C ASP A 676 -5.36 13.47 -15.18
N ASP A 677 -6.31 13.79 -14.31
CA ASP A 677 -6.02 14.28 -12.95
C ASP A 677 -5.40 13.20 -12.07
N ASP A 678 -5.73 11.95 -12.33
CA ASP A 678 -5.24 10.80 -11.56
C ASP A 678 -3.86 10.35 -12.04
N SER A 679 -2.95 10.18 -11.09
CA SER A 679 -1.56 9.78 -11.37
C SER A 679 -1.42 8.37 -11.92
N ASP A 680 -2.26 7.42 -11.49
CA ASP A 680 -2.19 6.03 -11.98
C ASP A 680 -2.58 5.94 -13.44
N VAL A 681 -3.60 6.71 -13.84
CA VAL A 681 -4.01 6.81 -15.25
C VAL A 681 -2.88 7.40 -16.10
N ARG A 682 -2.25 8.48 -15.64
CA ARG A 682 -1.11 9.09 -16.33
C ARG A 682 0.07 8.13 -16.44
N GLN A 683 0.38 7.41 -15.37
CA GLN A 683 1.48 6.43 -15.35
C GLN A 683 1.31 5.36 -16.42
N SER A 684 0.16 4.72 -16.48
CA SER A 684 -0.16 3.70 -17.49
C SER A 684 -0.23 4.28 -18.89
N ALA A 685 -0.74 5.51 -19.03
CA ALA A 685 -0.82 6.21 -20.31
C ALA A 685 0.59 6.48 -20.90
N PHE A 686 1.52 6.96 -20.12
CA PHE A 686 2.90 7.21 -20.60
C PHE A 686 3.67 5.92 -20.89
N ALA A 687 3.40 4.84 -20.16
CA ALA A 687 3.93 3.52 -20.49
C ALA A 687 3.48 3.08 -21.88
N LEU A 688 2.19 3.27 -22.19
CA LEU A 688 1.66 2.95 -23.51
C LEU A 688 2.21 3.87 -24.62
N VAL A 689 2.41 5.15 -24.33
CA VAL A 689 3.06 6.08 -25.28
C VAL A 689 4.44 5.57 -25.67
N GLY A 690 5.25 5.17 -24.70
CA GLY A 690 6.57 4.62 -24.95
C GLY A 690 6.53 3.32 -25.76
N ASP A 691 5.62 2.42 -25.44
CA ASP A 691 5.44 1.16 -26.16
C ASP A 691 5.01 1.38 -27.61
N LEU A 692 4.07 2.28 -27.85
CA LEU A 692 3.64 2.65 -29.20
C LEU A 692 4.74 3.38 -29.98
N ALA A 693 5.55 4.19 -29.31
CA ALA A 693 6.70 4.84 -29.92
C ALA A 693 7.73 3.83 -30.44
N LYS A 694 7.93 2.72 -29.73
CA LYS A 694 8.82 1.64 -30.18
C LYS A 694 8.35 0.95 -31.45
N VAL A 695 7.04 0.77 -31.61
CA VAL A 695 6.44 -0.12 -32.59
C VAL A 695 5.80 0.61 -33.76
N CYS A 696 5.02 1.66 -33.49
CA CYS A 696 4.28 2.39 -34.52
C CYS A 696 4.25 3.91 -34.26
N PRO A 697 5.41 4.57 -34.24
CA PRO A 697 5.48 6.01 -33.92
C PRO A 697 4.70 6.89 -34.89
N VAL A 698 4.46 6.43 -36.09
CA VAL A 698 3.70 7.16 -37.14
C VAL A 698 2.29 7.53 -36.67
N HIS A 699 1.67 6.73 -35.83
CA HIS A 699 0.32 6.97 -35.32
C HIS A 699 0.29 8.01 -34.18
N LEU A 700 1.45 8.31 -33.55
CA LEU A 700 1.58 9.37 -32.56
C LEU A 700 1.96 10.73 -33.20
N ARG A 701 2.55 10.73 -34.40
CA ARG A 701 3.06 11.94 -35.06
C ARG A 701 2.05 13.09 -35.24
N PRO A 702 0.78 12.83 -35.61
CA PRO A 702 -0.17 13.94 -35.82
C PRO A 702 -0.40 14.82 -34.58
N ARG A 703 -0.14 14.29 -33.37
CA ARG A 703 -0.25 15.04 -32.12
C ARG A 703 1.06 14.96 -31.29
N LEU A 704 2.18 14.78 -31.97
CA LEU A 704 3.48 14.58 -31.33
C LEU A 704 3.85 15.73 -30.38
N SER A 705 3.65 16.97 -30.78
CA SER A 705 3.97 18.13 -29.96
C SER A 705 3.19 18.14 -28.65
N GLU A 706 1.92 17.74 -28.68
CA GLU A 706 1.07 17.68 -27.49
C GLU A 706 1.52 16.57 -26.54
N PHE A 707 1.86 15.37 -27.06
CA PHE A 707 2.41 14.29 -26.25
C PHE A 707 3.72 14.69 -25.57
N LEU A 708 4.61 15.33 -26.32
CA LEU A 708 5.90 15.78 -25.80
C LEU A 708 5.74 16.89 -24.75
N ASP A 709 4.85 17.83 -24.96
CA ASP A 709 4.60 18.91 -24.01
C ASP A 709 4.02 18.38 -22.68
N VAL A 710 3.05 17.47 -22.76
CA VAL A 710 2.45 16.84 -21.58
C VAL A 710 3.47 15.98 -20.83
N ALA A 711 4.27 15.20 -21.55
CA ALA A 711 5.33 14.38 -20.97
C ALA A 711 6.39 15.23 -20.26
N THR A 712 6.85 16.31 -20.92
CA THR A 712 7.83 17.24 -20.35
C THR A 712 7.30 17.89 -19.06
N ASN A 713 6.02 18.20 -19.03
CA ASN A 713 5.36 18.79 -17.86
C ASN A 713 5.42 17.88 -16.61
N GLN A 714 5.48 16.58 -16.79
CA GLN A 714 5.62 15.63 -15.67
C GLN A 714 7.02 15.65 -15.03
N LEU A 715 8.00 16.20 -15.71
CA LEU A 715 9.39 16.28 -15.25
C LEU A 715 9.70 17.54 -14.44
N THR A 716 8.74 18.46 -14.31
CA THR A 716 8.91 19.68 -13.49
C THR A 716 9.03 19.32 -12.01
N THR A 717 9.85 20.06 -11.25
CA THR A 717 10.19 19.76 -9.85
C THR A 717 8.98 19.50 -8.94
N PRO A 718 7.89 20.30 -8.96
CA PRO A 718 6.73 20.00 -8.12
C PRO A 718 6.10 18.66 -8.44
N LYS A 719 5.87 18.36 -9.71
CA LYS A 719 5.25 17.09 -10.15
C LYS A 719 6.17 15.88 -9.96
N LEU A 720 7.47 16.07 -10.13
CA LEU A 720 8.45 15.02 -9.88
C LEU A 720 8.39 14.51 -8.42
N ASN A 721 8.27 15.42 -7.47
CA ASN A 721 8.18 15.07 -6.06
C ASN A 721 6.84 14.43 -5.67
N GLU A 722 5.76 14.83 -6.35
CA GLU A 722 4.41 14.32 -6.07
C GLU A 722 4.18 12.94 -6.71
N THR A 723 4.67 12.73 -7.95
CA THR A 723 4.36 11.53 -8.75
C THR A 723 5.59 11.02 -9.49
N ILE A 724 6.52 10.41 -8.76
CA ILE A 724 7.79 9.89 -9.30
C ILE A 724 7.57 8.85 -10.41
N ALA A 725 6.61 7.94 -10.23
CA ALA A 725 6.34 6.87 -11.20
C ALA A 725 5.85 7.42 -12.55
N VAL A 726 5.03 8.46 -12.53
CA VAL A 726 4.58 9.15 -13.75
C VAL A 726 5.75 9.82 -14.45
N ALA A 727 6.59 10.54 -13.71
CA ALA A 727 7.78 11.21 -14.24
C ALA A 727 8.76 10.20 -14.87
N ASN A 728 8.94 9.04 -14.23
CA ASN A 728 9.77 7.96 -14.74
C ASN A 728 9.30 7.47 -16.11
N ASN A 729 8.02 7.17 -16.24
CA ASN A 729 7.42 6.69 -17.49
C ASN A 729 7.41 7.78 -18.57
N ALA A 730 7.12 9.02 -18.20
CA ALA A 730 7.16 10.16 -19.12
C ALA A 730 8.58 10.39 -19.67
N CYS A 731 9.58 10.33 -18.82
CA CYS A 731 10.98 10.43 -19.21
C CYS A 731 11.37 9.34 -20.21
N TRP A 732 11.03 8.10 -19.89
CA TRP A 732 11.29 6.97 -20.79
C TRP A 732 10.58 7.13 -22.13
N ALA A 733 9.31 7.55 -22.13
CA ALA A 733 8.53 7.78 -23.34
C ALA A 733 9.15 8.86 -24.23
N ILE A 734 9.64 9.95 -23.65
CA ILE A 734 10.35 11.01 -24.40
C ILE A 734 11.58 10.43 -25.10
N GLY A 735 12.36 9.62 -24.41
CA GLY A 735 13.54 8.97 -24.96
C GLY A 735 13.20 8.04 -26.14
N GLU A 736 12.16 7.21 -25.99
CA GLU A 736 11.70 6.31 -27.06
C GLU A 736 11.19 7.09 -28.28
N LEU A 737 10.43 8.16 -28.06
CA LEU A 737 9.99 9.04 -29.13
C LEU A 737 11.18 9.69 -29.85
N ALA A 738 12.17 10.18 -29.11
CA ALA A 738 13.33 10.88 -29.66
C ALA A 738 14.08 10.06 -30.70
N ILE A 739 14.36 8.77 -30.42
CA ILE A 739 15.07 7.90 -31.34
C ILE A 739 14.25 7.52 -32.59
N LYS A 740 12.95 7.66 -32.53
CA LYS A 740 12.04 7.35 -33.66
C LYS A 740 11.72 8.56 -34.54
N VAL A 741 11.44 9.72 -33.91
CA VAL A 741 11.06 10.93 -34.67
C VAL A 741 12.26 11.78 -35.05
N ARG A 742 13.43 11.50 -34.49
CA ARG A 742 14.69 12.19 -34.81
C ARG A 742 14.59 13.70 -34.66
N GLN A 743 14.87 14.47 -35.70
CA GLN A 743 14.91 15.95 -35.63
C GLN A 743 13.58 16.62 -35.23
N GLU A 744 12.46 15.92 -35.33
CA GLU A 744 11.16 16.43 -34.87
C GLU A 744 11.08 16.65 -33.35
N ILE A 745 11.99 16.02 -32.56
CA ILE A 745 12.09 16.23 -31.11
C ILE A 745 12.74 17.58 -30.75
N SER A 746 13.47 18.20 -31.69
CA SER A 746 14.30 19.38 -31.40
C SER A 746 13.61 20.53 -30.66
N PRO A 747 12.31 20.86 -30.90
CA PRO A 747 11.65 21.95 -30.20
C PRO A 747 11.59 21.81 -28.69
N VAL A 748 11.57 20.58 -28.16
CA VAL A 748 11.44 20.30 -26.73
C VAL A 748 12.75 19.90 -26.06
N VAL A 749 13.83 19.67 -26.83
CA VAL A 749 15.09 19.13 -26.29
C VAL A 749 15.64 20.00 -25.16
N MET A 750 15.69 21.31 -25.35
CA MET A 750 16.24 22.24 -24.37
C MET A 750 15.41 22.23 -23.06
N THR A 751 14.10 22.22 -23.17
CA THR A 751 13.20 22.19 -22.02
C THR A 751 13.36 20.87 -21.26
N VAL A 752 13.42 19.75 -21.95
CA VAL A 752 13.63 18.43 -21.36
C VAL A 752 14.97 18.38 -20.62
N ILE A 753 16.04 18.82 -21.24
CA ILE A 753 17.38 18.84 -20.62
C ILE A 753 17.38 19.69 -19.36
N SER A 754 16.72 20.84 -19.36
CA SER A 754 16.62 21.69 -18.18
C SER A 754 15.92 21.02 -17.00
N CYS A 755 15.02 20.06 -17.27
CA CYS A 755 14.37 19.25 -16.26
C CYS A 755 15.23 18.04 -15.82
N LEU A 756 15.97 17.42 -16.75
CA LEU A 756 16.76 16.21 -16.49
C LEU A 756 18.08 16.49 -15.75
N VAL A 757 18.73 17.60 -16.02
CA VAL A 757 20.02 17.94 -15.41
C VAL A 757 19.93 18.04 -13.88
N PRO A 758 18.95 18.72 -13.27
CA PRO A 758 18.80 18.72 -11.82
C PRO A 758 18.60 17.32 -11.20
N ILE A 759 17.89 16.43 -11.89
CA ILE A 759 17.69 15.05 -11.43
C ILE A 759 19.04 14.32 -11.32
N LEU A 760 19.90 14.45 -12.32
CA LEU A 760 21.23 13.85 -12.30
C LEU A 760 22.14 14.50 -11.24
N GLN A 761 22.09 15.81 -11.07
CA GLN A 761 22.90 16.53 -10.10
C GLN A 761 22.56 16.16 -8.65
N HIS A 762 21.33 15.78 -8.37
CA HIS A 762 20.83 15.40 -7.04
C HIS A 762 20.69 13.89 -6.86
N ALA A 763 21.25 13.09 -7.73
CA ALA A 763 21.13 11.62 -7.71
C ALA A 763 21.60 10.98 -6.40
N GLU A 764 22.62 11.56 -5.75
CA GLU A 764 23.16 11.06 -4.46
C GLU A 764 22.31 11.48 -3.25
N GLN A 765 21.33 12.35 -3.42
CA GLN A 765 20.51 12.92 -2.34
C GLN A 765 19.18 12.21 -2.15
N GLY A 766 19.09 10.92 -2.52
CA GLY A 766 17.90 10.09 -2.27
C GLY A 766 16.86 10.08 -3.37
N VAL A 767 17.19 10.51 -4.58
CA VAL A 767 16.31 10.36 -5.75
C VAL A 767 16.18 8.88 -6.12
N ASN A 768 14.99 8.45 -6.52
CA ASN A 768 14.72 7.08 -6.94
C ASN A 768 15.70 6.62 -8.04
N LYS A 769 16.33 5.47 -7.83
CA LYS A 769 17.35 4.91 -8.73
C LYS A 769 16.84 4.73 -10.17
N SER A 770 15.61 4.24 -10.34
CA SER A 770 15.01 4.01 -11.64
C SER A 770 14.82 5.31 -12.43
N VAL A 771 14.44 6.39 -11.76
CA VAL A 771 14.32 7.71 -12.37
C VAL A 771 15.67 8.24 -12.84
N VAL A 772 16.72 8.03 -12.03
CA VAL A 772 18.09 8.44 -12.40
C VAL A 772 18.57 7.66 -13.62
N GLU A 773 18.35 6.35 -13.67
CA GLU A 773 18.72 5.51 -14.81
C GLU A 773 18.00 5.95 -16.09
N ASN A 774 16.68 6.12 -16.03
CA ASN A 774 15.90 6.59 -17.19
C ASN A 774 16.29 7.99 -17.64
N THR A 775 16.62 8.86 -16.68
CA THR A 775 17.11 10.21 -16.98
C THR A 775 18.43 10.14 -17.75
N ALA A 776 19.38 9.34 -17.31
CA ALA A 776 20.67 9.16 -17.96
C ALA A 776 20.52 8.59 -19.38
N ILE A 777 19.65 7.60 -19.56
CA ILE A 777 19.37 6.99 -20.86
C ILE A 777 18.67 7.99 -21.80
N THR A 778 17.67 8.69 -21.32
CA THR A 778 16.92 9.69 -22.12
C THR A 778 17.83 10.85 -22.53
N LEU A 779 18.67 11.35 -21.63
CA LEU A 779 19.68 12.37 -21.98
C LEU A 779 20.62 11.86 -23.08
N GLY A 780 21.04 10.62 -23.00
CA GLY A 780 21.88 9.99 -24.04
C GLY A 780 21.15 9.88 -25.37
N ARG A 781 19.90 9.51 -25.39
CA ARG A 781 19.07 9.43 -26.59
C ARG A 781 18.88 10.81 -27.23
N LEU A 782 18.62 11.84 -26.46
CA LEU A 782 18.53 13.23 -26.93
C LEU A 782 19.88 13.72 -27.47
N ALA A 783 20.97 13.38 -26.80
CA ALA A 783 22.32 13.70 -27.22
C ALA A 783 22.67 13.00 -28.54
N TRP A 784 22.24 11.78 -28.75
CA TRP A 784 22.44 11.05 -30.00
C TRP A 784 21.66 11.68 -31.16
N VAL A 785 20.43 12.06 -30.93
CA VAL A 785 19.55 12.62 -31.97
C VAL A 785 19.87 14.07 -32.28
N CYS A 786 20.15 14.89 -31.28
CA CYS A 786 20.43 16.34 -31.40
C CYS A 786 21.72 16.72 -30.68
N PRO A 787 22.89 16.19 -31.10
CA PRO A 787 24.15 16.49 -30.41
C PRO A 787 24.50 17.97 -30.39
N ASP A 788 24.16 18.72 -31.43
CA ASP A 788 24.44 20.15 -31.51
C ASP A 788 23.64 21.00 -30.48
N LEU A 789 22.44 20.55 -30.10
CA LEU A 789 21.65 21.22 -29.07
C LEU A 789 22.09 20.84 -27.65
N VAL A 790 22.59 19.63 -27.45
CA VAL A 790 22.96 19.10 -26.11
C VAL A 790 24.39 19.45 -25.74
N SER A 791 25.35 19.42 -26.73
CA SER A 791 26.78 19.58 -26.46
C SER A 791 27.19 20.94 -25.84
N PRO A 792 26.50 22.07 -26.08
CA PRO A 792 26.82 23.32 -25.40
C PRO A 792 26.58 23.31 -23.89
N HIS A 793 25.79 22.36 -23.38
CA HIS A 793 25.41 22.29 -21.99
C HIS A 793 26.14 21.16 -21.22
N MET A 794 27.11 20.50 -21.85
CA MET A 794 27.81 19.33 -21.27
C MET A 794 28.49 19.64 -19.93
N GLU A 795 29.01 20.82 -19.74
CA GLU A 795 29.68 21.23 -18.50
C GLU A 795 28.79 21.11 -17.27
N HIS A 796 27.48 21.26 -17.44
CA HIS A 796 26.53 21.23 -16.33
C HIS A 796 26.13 19.80 -15.89
N PHE A 797 26.26 18.80 -16.77
CA PHE A 797 25.76 17.48 -16.51
C PHE A 797 26.75 16.32 -16.72
N MET A 798 27.88 16.58 -17.38
CA MET A 798 28.80 15.51 -17.81
C MET A 798 29.30 14.65 -16.67
N GLN A 799 29.67 15.25 -15.54
CA GLN A 799 30.14 14.54 -14.35
C GLN A 799 29.07 13.63 -13.74
N PRO A 800 27.89 14.13 -13.34
CA PRO A 800 26.85 13.26 -12.78
C PRO A 800 26.30 12.27 -13.80
N TRP A 801 26.27 12.64 -15.08
CA TRP A 801 25.81 11.71 -16.13
C TRP A 801 26.74 10.50 -16.29
N CYS A 802 28.05 10.70 -16.33
CA CYS A 802 29.03 9.63 -16.42
C CYS A 802 28.96 8.70 -15.18
N ILE A 803 28.78 9.25 -13.99
CA ILE A 803 28.58 8.46 -12.76
C ILE A 803 27.33 7.57 -12.91
N SER A 804 26.22 8.14 -13.35
CA SER A 804 24.96 7.41 -13.53
C SER A 804 25.05 6.34 -14.63
N LEU A 805 25.71 6.64 -15.74
CA LEU A 805 25.92 5.69 -16.84
C LEU A 805 26.74 4.46 -16.42
N SER A 806 27.68 4.63 -15.50
CA SER A 806 28.50 3.52 -15.00
C SER A 806 27.71 2.49 -14.17
N MET A 807 26.53 2.87 -13.68
CA MET A 807 25.66 2.02 -12.86
C MET A 807 24.57 1.29 -13.65
N ILE A 808 24.43 1.57 -14.94
CA ILE A 808 23.41 0.99 -15.81
C ILE A 808 23.81 -0.41 -16.24
N ARG A 809 22.85 -1.32 -16.26
CA ARG A 809 23.04 -2.69 -16.76
C ARG A 809 23.32 -2.69 -18.28
N ASP A 810 24.20 -3.56 -18.73
CA ASP A 810 24.52 -3.74 -20.15
C ASP A 810 23.30 -4.23 -20.94
N ASP A 811 22.70 -3.36 -21.72
CA ASP A 811 21.54 -3.64 -22.57
C ASP A 811 21.49 -2.66 -23.75
N ILE A 812 20.45 -2.76 -24.56
CA ILE A 812 20.25 -1.90 -25.73
C ILE A 812 20.02 -0.42 -25.34
N GLU A 813 19.42 -0.16 -24.20
CA GLU A 813 19.19 1.19 -23.70
C GLU A 813 20.51 1.87 -23.32
N LYS A 814 21.41 1.12 -22.70
CA LYS A 814 22.79 1.57 -22.40
C LYS A 814 23.57 1.84 -23.69
N GLU A 815 23.40 1.01 -24.73
CA GLU A 815 23.99 1.28 -26.05
C GLU A 815 23.53 2.63 -26.61
N ASP A 816 22.24 2.92 -26.57
CA ASP A 816 21.69 4.20 -27.04
C ASP A 816 22.27 5.39 -26.25
N ALA A 817 22.39 5.26 -24.94
CA ALA A 817 22.97 6.28 -24.07
C ALA A 817 24.44 6.53 -24.42
N PHE A 818 25.21 5.50 -24.65
CA PHE A 818 26.63 5.62 -25.03
C PHE A 818 26.84 6.13 -26.46
N ARG A 819 25.93 5.86 -27.39
CA ARG A 819 25.91 6.53 -28.71
C ARG A 819 25.76 8.03 -28.56
N GLY A 820 24.88 8.46 -27.66
CA GLY A 820 24.72 9.86 -27.30
C GLY A 820 25.98 10.45 -26.68
N LEU A 821 26.60 9.71 -25.75
CA LEU A 821 27.86 10.14 -25.13
C LEU A 821 28.96 10.37 -26.19
N CYS A 822 29.14 9.44 -27.10
CA CYS A 822 30.11 9.57 -28.18
C CYS A 822 29.78 10.78 -29.10
N ALA A 823 28.53 10.97 -29.43
CA ALA A 823 28.08 12.04 -30.30
C ALA A 823 28.37 13.45 -29.73
N VAL A 824 28.02 13.68 -28.46
CA VAL A 824 28.23 14.97 -27.80
C VAL A 824 29.71 15.22 -27.52
N VAL A 825 30.48 14.21 -27.19
CA VAL A 825 31.92 14.33 -26.97
C VAL A 825 32.63 14.70 -28.27
N ARG A 826 32.23 14.15 -29.40
CA ARG A 826 32.76 14.58 -30.72
C ARG A 826 32.39 16.02 -31.06
N ALA A 827 31.19 16.43 -30.74
CA ALA A 827 30.73 17.78 -31.00
C ALA A 827 31.45 18.83 -30.14
N ASN A 828 31.79 18.48 -28.88
CA ASN A 828 32.46 19.39 -27.94
C ASN A 828 33.44 18.63 -27.04
N PRO A 829 34.62 18.24 -27.59
CA PRO A 829 35.58 17.42 -26.81
C PRO A 829 36.15 18.16 -25.60
N SER A 830 36.31 19.47 -25.64
CA SER A 830 36.91 20.27 -24.57
C SER A 830 36.04 20.31 -23.31
N ALA A 831 34.72 20.28 -23.46
CA ALA A 831 33.78 20.32 -22.34
C ALA A 831 33.81 19.04 -21.47
N ALA A 832 34.25 17.92 -22.02
CA ALA A 832 34.33 16.65 -21.30
C ALA A 832 35.72 16.40 -20.64
N LEU A 833 36.70 17.29 -20.84
CA LEU A 833 38.05 17.08 -20.30
C LEU A 833 38.10 16.99 -18.78
N SER A 834 37.31 17.81 -18.08
CA SER A 834 37.25 17.79 -16.62
C SER A 834 36.62 16.52 -16.05
N SER A 835 35.84 15.78 -16.87
CA SER A 835 35.15 14.56 -16.50
C SER A 835 35.74 13.32 -17.20
N LEU A 836 36.94 13.43 -17.79
CA LEU A 836 37.54 12.34 -18.58
C LEU A 836 37.74 11.05 -17.78
N VAL A 837 38.17 11.15 -16.52
CA VAL A 837 38.34 9.99 -15.64
C VAL A 837 37.00 9.29 -15.42
N LEU A 838 35.94 10.03 -15.14
CA LEU A 838 34.59 9.49 -14.94
C LEU A 838 34.03 8.89 -16.24
N MET A 839 34.30 9.50 -17.37
CA MET A 839 33.93 8.96 -18.69
C MET A 839 34.64 7.63 -18.97
N CYS A 840 35.92 7.53 -18.65
CA CYS A 840 36.67 6.29 -18.76
C CYS A 840 36.10 5.20 -17.83
N LYS A 841 35.72 5.56 -16.61
CA LYS A 841 35.02 4.65 -15.68
C LYS A 841 33.69 4.17 -16.24
N ALA A 842 32.91 5.04 -16.84
CA ALA A 842 31.64 4.69 -17.47
C ALA A 842 31.85 3.71 -18.63
N ILE A 843 32.84 3.93 -19.48
CA ILE A 843 33.20 3.03 -20.57
C ILE A 843 33.70 1.68 -20.01
N ALA A 844 34.48 1.69 -18.95
CA ALA A 844 34.95 0.47 -18.28
C ALA A 844 33.84 -0.29 -17.55
N SER A 845 32.70 0.32 -17.31
CA SER A 845 31.54 -0.35 -16.71
C SER A 845 30.91 -1.42 -17.62
N TRP A 846 31.18 -1.37 -18.93
CA TRP A 846 30.75 -2.39 -19.86
C TRP A 846 31.55 -3.70 -19.65
N ASP A 847 30.85 -4.81 -19.59
CA ASP A 847 31.50 -6.12 -19.65
C ASP A 847 31.95 -6.39 -21.07
N GLU A 848 31.08 -6.16 -22.05
CA GLU A 848 31.41 -6.29 -23.47
C GLU A 848 30.42 -5.49 -24.32
N ILE A 849 30.96 -4.59 -25.16
CA ILE A 849 30.14 -3.89 -26.16
C ILE A 849 30.02 -4.81 -27.38
N ARG A 850 28.88 -5.46 -27.53
CA ARG A 850 28.62 -6.39 -28.65
C ARG A 850 28.34 -5.69 -29.96
N ASN A 851 27.84 -4.48 -29.92
CA ASN A 851 27.59 -3.67 -31.12
C ASN A 851 28.92 -3.14 -31.67
N GLY A 852 29.33 -3.60 -32.84
CA GLY A 852 30.60 -3.25 -33.46
C GLY A 852 30.72 -1.75 -33.81
N GLU A 853 29.65 -1.12 -34.22
CA GLU A 853 29.67 0.32 -34.52
C GLU A 853 29.92 1.14 -33.25
N LEU A 854 29.21 0.82 -32.16
CA LEU A 854 29.42 1.51 -30.88
C LEU A 854 30.84 1.25 -30.36
N HIS A 855 31.34 0.03 -30.45
CA HIS A 855 32.69 -0.32 -30.05
C HIS A 855 33.73 0.55 -30.80
N ASN A 856 33.56 0.70 -32.12
CA ASN A 856 34.44 1.55 -32.94
C ASN A 856 34.34 3.02 -32.56
N GLU A 857 33.12 3.51 -32.27
CA GLU A 857 32.92 4.90 -31.83
C GLU A 857 33.60 5.19 -30.49
N VAL A 858 33.51 4.26 -29.55
CA VAL A 858 34.18 4.36 -28.24
C VAL A 858 35.69 4.34 -28.42
N CYS A 859 36.22 3.47 -29.27
CA CYS A 859 37.63 3.45 -29.60
C CYS A 859 38.11 4.79 -30.20
N GLN A 860 37.37 5.37 -31.13
CA GLN A 860 37.70 6.63 -31.75
C GLN A 860 37.72 7.79 -30.72
N VAL A 861 36.75 7.83 -29.80
CA VAL A 861 36.67 8.83 -28.72
C VAL A 861 37.89 8.73 -27.80
N LEU A 862 38.24 7.53 -27.36
CA LEU A 862 39.40 7.27 -26.49
C LEU A 862 40.71 7.62 -27.18
N HIS A 863 40.89 7.22 -28.43
CA HIS A 863 42.08 7.55 -29.21
C HIS A 863 42.19 9.06 -29.48
N GLY A 864 41.09 9.74 -29.76
CA GLY A 864 41.03 11.16 -29.89
C GLY A 864 41.55 11.89 -28.66
N TYR A 865 41.14 11.50 -27.48
CA TYR A 865 41.63 12.06 -26.21
C TYR A 865 43.10 11.72 -25.96
N LYS A 866 43.53 10.53 -26.26
CA LYS A 866 44.94 10.12 -26.14
C LYS A 866 45.83 11.00 -26.99
N GLN A 867 45.42 11.34 -28.24
CA GLN A 867 46.12 12.25 -29.13
C GLN A 867 46.07 13.71 -28.65
N MET A 868 44.93 14.16 -28.10
CA MET A 868 44.75 15.51 -27.60
C MET A 868 45.61 15.76 -26.35
N LEU A 869 45.72 14.80 -25.46
CA LEU A 869 46.40 14.88 -24.18
C LEU A 869 47.83 14.36 -24.31
N ARG A 870 48.71 15.22 -24.86
CA ARG A 870 50.14 14.95 -24.96
C ARG A 870 50.89 15.32 -23.67
N ASN A 871 52.12 14.93 -23.51
CA ASN A 871 52.98 15.25 -22.35
C ASN A 871 52.61 14.55 -21.05
N GLY A 872 52.08 13.35 -21.08
CA GLY A 872 51.81 12.53 -19.91
C GLY A 872 50.48 12.80 -19.22
N ALA A 873 49.66 13.72 -19.72
CA ALA A 873 48.33 14.01 -19.14
C ALA A 873 47.36 12.82 -19.29
N TRP A 874 47.46 12.10 -20.42
CA TRP A 874 46.70 10.85 -20.62
C TRP A 874 47.10 9.79 -19.63
N ASP A 875 48.41 9.60 -19.39
CA ASP A 875 48.93 8.60 -18.45
C ASP A 875 48.52 8.91 -17.01
N GLN A 876 48.46 10.20 -16.66
CA GLN A 876 47.90 10.61 -15.34
C GLN A 876 46.41 10.28 -15.18
N CYS A 877 45.65 10.47 -16.23
CA CYS A 877 44.23 10.13 -16.24
C CYS A 877 44.02 8.61 -16.04
N ILE A 878 44.76 7.80 -16.79
CA ILE A 878 44.71 6.35 -16.70
C ILE A 878 45.18 5.85 -15.33
N SER A 879 46.19 6.49 -14.73
CA SER A 879 46.70 6.12 -13.42
C SER A 879 45.69 6.33 -12.29
N ALA A 880 44.69 7.18 -12.48
CA ALA A 880 43.60 7.42 -11.55
C ALA A 880 42.55 6.31 -11.52
N LEU A 881 42.59 5.37 -12.48
CA LEU A 881 41.64 4.26 -12.59
C LEU A 881 42.08 3.05 -11.75
N GLU A 882 41.10 2.28 -11.30
CA GLU A 882 41.35 1.01 -10.63
C GLU A 882 41.92 -0.06 -11.62
N PRO A 883 42.73 -1.02 -11.15
CA PRO A 883 43.30 -2.05 -12.03
C PRO A 883 42.28 -2.82 -12.91
N PRO A 884 41.08 -3.22 -12.39
CA PRO A 884 40.07 -3.85 -13.25
C PRO A 884 39.56 -2.93 -14.36
N GLU A 885 39.44 -1.66 -14.09
CA GLU A 885 38.99 -0.62 -15.04
C GLU A 885 40.03 -0.43 -16.16
N LYS A 886 41.32 -0.44 -15.82
CA LYS A 886 42.41 -0.37 -16.77
C LYS A 886 42.41 -1.56 -17.71
N ASP A 887 42.22 -2.76 -17.21
CA ASP A 887 42.15 -3.98 -18.00
C ASP A 887 40.97 -3.96 -18.97
N LYS A 888 39.83 -3.47 -18.56
CA LYS A 888 38.66 -3.30 -19.43
C LYS A 888 38.90 -2.29 -20.54
N LEU A 889 39.55 -1.16 -20.23
CA LEU A 889 39.90 -0.14 -21.23
C LEU A 889 40.91 -0.65 -22.27
N SER A 890 41.78 -1.60 -21.92
CA SER A 890 42.73 -2.19 -22.84
C SER A 890 42.05 -2.87 -24.04
N LYS A 891 40.82 -3.32 -23.91
CA LYS A 891 39.99 -3.87 -24.98
C LYS A 891 39.77 -2.89 -26.15
N TYR A 892 39.88 -1.60 -25.89
CA TYR A 892 39.71 -0.52 -26.88
C TYR A 892 41.05 -0.07 -27.51
N GLN A 893 42.11 -0.81 -27.28
CA GLN A 893 43.45 -0.55 -27.82
C GLN A 893 44.06 0.80 -27.41
N VAL A 894 43.83 1.23 -26.18
CA VAL A 894 44.32 2.50 -25.66
C VAL A 894 45.46 2.37 -24.69
#